data_bfcda85b238a427bbe829fe731843a12
#
_entry.id   bfcda85b238a427bbe829fe731843a12
#
_cell.length_a   1.000
_cell.length_b   1.000
_cell.length_c   1.000
_cell.angle_alpha   90.00
_cell.angle_beta   90.00
_cell.angle_gamma   90.00
#
_symmetry.space_group_name_H-M   'P 1'
#
loop_
_entity.id
_entity.type
_entity.pdbx_description
1 polymer ?
#
loop_
_entity_poly.entity_id
_entity_poly.type
_entity_poly.pdbx_seq_one_letter_code
_entity_poly.pdbx_strand_id
1 'polypeptide(L)'
;MTLTDIYAKAPGNYLLRADGGYGKTTQMRDLQKKLWGKACIFHGKKRTIVPIYLPMAEINRIRGHVDKHYLCEVLRGYFNHETGLNAVKEMLKHPDYLFLFLLDGVNEILRDTSPDDRIYSVLADQIGEMMEEYPDTVNFILSTRTGCSVFDSESLEEKFTQLTICGFDRNKLEKFLPTELADDLLENLLKTPMLLYLYRQIRTEQPEKTISQKSDLMQEYVNLDRIWKRGNPFRDGIQDLRRKAIEEVLPLLAFELERMELNRDGRMEGISLKQMLAEIVEPEYIDAFYEVIRMTGLADENLHFCHQIFQEFFAAKGFVICANETKKEQFLIGLNQSLKYKGKKDYDRRTQFLDTAEFLYSIYGKNLPDALKQSDISNYLALAQEFYQELAGVYDDLKVRFVSAQAAWISYDLLLKRTDLSPFERARSLNFLFYSVLNFTGERMDEEALSPLNLLKEADALLEKQAEPEAERELIQFRSLKGKILSNYGAFYTSKYCGKPAYEEALKWHRKALEYREKKDPKSVIESIRTILSDYYHLGRPEKAYLFYLKGLTFLNGHTEIKRGMDLDIDYVERGLGSEIQLYKEHFRNPEKAEPFSARMTDEIDFVYTQATRPNGRKDKNNLRNLKKKLQDLHDWHEAQEASGKFPDFVKEYLEKCSKLV
;
A
#
# COMPACT_ATOMS: atom_id res chain seq x y z
N MET A 1 0.01 -22.63 6.06
CA MET A 1 1.08 -23.04 6.99
C MET A 1 1.16 -21.94 8.04
N THR A 2 1.20 -22.29 9.33
CA THR A 2 1.35 -21.30 10.42
C THR A 2 2.83 -20.95 10.64
N LEU A 3 3.09 -19.82 11.30
CA LEU A 3 4.47 -19.45 11.68
C LEU A 3 5.12 -20.55 12.55
N THR A 4 4.33 -21.15 13.44
CA THR A 4 4.77 -22.30 14.27
C THR A 4 5.20 -23.49 13.42
N ASP A 5 4.45 -23.83 12.35
CA ASP A 5 4.81 -24.94 11.46
C ASP A 5 6.11 -24.66 10.68
N ILE A 6 6.31 -23.40 10.29
CA ILE A 6 7.51 -22.97 9.56
C ILE A 6 8.71 -23.06 10.49
N TYR A 7 8.64 -22.47 11.68
CA TYR A 7 9.75 -22.45 12.63
C TYR A 7 10.11 -23.84 13.14
N ALA A 8 9.11 -24.70 13.41
CA ALA A 8 9.37 -26.07 13.84
C ALA A 8 10.13 -26.92 12.80
N LYS A 9 9.92 -26.63 11.50
CA LYS A 9 10.63 -27.31 10.41
C LYS A 9 12.01 -26.74 10.11
N ALA A 10 12.16 -25.44 10.24
CA ALA A 10 13.37 -24.69 9.93
C ALA A 10 13.59 -23.56 10.98
N PRO A 11 14.12 -23.88 12.17
CA PRO A 11 14.48 -22.84 13.12
C PRO A 11 15.50 -21.86 12.52
N GLY A 12 15.30 -20.56 12.76
CA GLY A 12 16.16 -19.51 12.18
C GLY A 12 15.63 -18.11 12.46
N ASN A 13 16.21 -17.10 11.83
CA ASN A 13 15.82 -15.71 11.95
C ASN A 13 14.77 -15.36 10.88
N TYR A 14 13.63 -14.82 11.29
CA TYR A 14 12.51 -14.50 10.40
C TYR A 14 12.06 -13.06 10.56
N LEU A 15 11.75 -12.41 9.44
CA LEU A 15 11.08 -11.12 9.40
C LEU A 15 9.65 -11.31 8.85
N LEU A 16 8.67 -11.16 9.74
CA LEU A 16 7.25 -11.36 9.46
C LEU A 16 6.61 -10.03 9.04
N ARG A 17 6.20 -9.93 7.79
CA ARG A 17 5.55 -8.73 7.22
C ARG A 17 4.07 -8.96 7.02
N ALA A 18 3.25 -8.01 7.44
CA ALA A 18 1.82 -7.93 7.11
C ALA A 18 1.25 -6.58 7.48
N ASP A 19 0.16 -6.18 6.85
CA ASP A 19 -0.57 -4.97 7.20
C ASP A 19 -1.30 -5.11 8.56
N GLY A 20 -1.93 -4.03 9.02
CA GLY A 20 -2.72 -4.03 10.26
C GLY A 20 -3.85 -5.07 10.22
N GLY A 21 -4.12 -5.74 11.33
CA GLY A 21 -5.21 -6.71 11.43
C GLY A 21 -4.98 -8.08 10.81
N TYR A 22 -3.82 -8.35 10.21
CA TYR A 22 -3.50 -9.66 9.61
C TYR A 22 -3.07 -10.73 10.60
N GLY A 23 -2.98 -10.41 11.89
CA GLY A 23 -2.75 -11.38 12.95
C GLY A 23 -1.27 -11.66 13.27
N LYS A 24 -0.35 -10.73 12.99
CA LYS A 24 1.07 -10.83 13.37
C LYS A 24 1.23 -11.18 14.85
N THR A 25 0.68 -10.35 15.72
CA THR A 25 0.68 -10.55 17.19
C THR A 25 0.09 -11.89 17.60
N THR A 26 -1.01 -12.31 16.96
CA THR A 26 -1.63 -13.61 17.22
C THR A 26 -0.69 -14.76 16.87
N GLN A 27 -0.02 -14.68 15.71
CA GLN A 27 0.95 -15.70 15.29
C GLN A 27 2.17 -15.75 16.21
N MET A 28 2.67 -14.60 16.68
CA MET A 28 3.80 -14.51 17.60
C MET A 28 3.45 -15.11 18.97
N ARG A 29 2.29 -14.76 19.54
CA ARG A 29 1.81 -15.31 20.82
C ARG A 29 1.47 -16.80 20.73
N ASP A 30 0.91 -17.25 19.62
CA ASP A 30 0.65 -18.68 19.40
C ASP A 30 1.97 -19.46 19.32
N LEU A 31 2.96 -18.92 18.63
CA LEU A 31 4.29 -19.49 18.54
C LEU A 31 4.96 -19.56 19.92
N GLN A 32 4.92 -18.49 20.71
CA GLN A 32 5.43 -18.46 22.09
C GLN A 32 4.81 -19.62 22.91
N LYS A 33 3.49 -19.73 22.93
CA LYS A 33 2.77 -20.74 23.73
C LYS A 33 3.09 -22.16 23.26
N LYS A 34 3.16 -22.40 21.95
CA LYS A 34 3.35 -23.74 21.39
C LYS A 34 4.79 -24.24 21.47
N LEU A 35 5.75 -23.33 21.41
CA LEU A 35 7.18 -23.70 21.39
C LEU A 35 7.85 -23.66 22.76
N TRP A 36 7.22 -23.12 23.79
CA TRP A 36 7.79 -23.08 25.15
C TRP A 36 8.21 -24.45 25.63
N GLY A 37 9.50 -24.63 25.91
CA GLY A 37 10.06 -25.90 26.39
C GLY A 37 10.08 -27.06 25.37
N LYS A 38 9.70 -26.81 24.11
CA LYS A 38 9.78 -27.82 23.06
C LYS A 38 11.20 -28.01 22.57
N ALA A 39 11.51 -29.26 22.22
CA ALA A 39 12.81 -29.58 21.61
C ALA A 39 12.77 -29.32 20.10
N CYS A 40 13.84 -28.76 19.57
CA CYS A 40 14.10 -28.64 18.13
C CYS A 40 15.53 -29.17 17.81
N ILE A 41 15.76 -29.41 16.51
CA ILE A 41 17.13 -29.66 16.01
C ILE A 41 17.58 -28.35 15.34
N PHE A 42 18.63 -27.74 15.85
CA PHE A 42 19.23 -26.53 15.30
C PHE A 42 20.74 -26.70 15.17
N HIS A 43 21.27 -26.45 13.97
CA HIS A 43 22.67 -26.73 13.62
C HIS A 43 23.14 -28.16 14.01
N GLY A 44 22.25 -29.16 13.78
CA GLY A 44 22.54 -30.58 14.09
C GLY A 44 22.49 -30.96 15.56
N LYS A 45 22.17 -30.03 16.48
CA LYS A 45 22.08 -30.29 17.93
C LYS A 45 20.63 -30.17 18.40
N LYS A 46 20.26 -31.03 19.36
CA LYS A 46 18.94 -30.96 20.01
C LYS A 46 18.97 -29.88 21.06
N ARG A 47 18.04 -28.92 21.00
CA ARG A 47 17.93 -27.77 21.91
C ARG A 47 16.50 -27.60 22.41
N THR A 48 16.36 -27.04 23.61
CA THR A 48 15.06 -26.65 24.19
C THR A 48 14.80 -25.19 23.86
N ILE A 49 13.65 -24.89 23.22
CA ILE A 49 13.28 -23.53 22.83
C ILE A 49 12.77 -22.75 24.04
N VAL A 50 13.32 -21.55 24.22
CA VAL A 50 12.89 -20.56 25.23
C VAL A 50 12.43 -19.30 24.50
N PRO A 51 11.12 -19.17 24.19
CA PRO A 51 10.60 -18.01 23.46
C PRO A 51 10.36 -16.82 24.41
N ILE A 52 10.87 -15.65 24.02
CA ILE A 52 10.81 -14.39 24.76
C ILE A 52 10.03 -13.40 23.92
N TYR A 53 8.79 -13.07 24.35
CA TYR A 53 7.90 -12.18 23.62
C TYR A 53 8.02 -10.75 24.13
N LEU A 54 8.21 -9.81 23.19
CA LEU A 54 8.39 -8.37 23.45
C LEU A 54 7.49 -7.56 22.50
N PRO A 55 6.44 -6.91 23.01
CA PRO A 55 5.71 -5.92 22.24
C PRO A 55 6.52 -4.63 22.13
N MET A 56 6.91 -4.28 20.91
CA MET A 56 7.84 -3.16 20.67
C MET A 56 7.22 -1.79 20.97
N ALA A 57 5.91 -1.64 20.90
CA ALA A 57 5.23 -0.40 21.30
C ALA A 57 5.53 0.02 22.76
N GLU A 58 5.78 -0.94 23.65
CA GLU A 58 6.11 -0.64 25.05
C GLU A 58 7.43 0.12 25.22
N ILE A 59 8.35 0.00 24.25
CA ILE A 59 9.64 0.70 24.26
C ILE A 59 9.44 2.22 24.27
N ASN A 60 8.40 2.74 23.64
CA ASN A 60 8.11 4.17 23.60
C ASN A 60 7.93 4.80 25.00
N ARG A 61 7.59 3.99 26.00
CA ARG A 61 7.41 4.44 27.40
C ARG A 61 8.69 4.43 28.23
N ILE A 62 9.64 3.62 27.82
CA ILE A 62 10.88 3.39 28.56
C ILE A 62 12.10 3.85 27.76
N ARG A 63 11.91 4.77 26.80
CA ARG A 63 12.96 5.21 25.86
C ARG A 63 14.27 5.55 26.56
N GLY A 64 14.22 6.32 27.64
CA GLY A 64 15.40 6.70 28.42
C GLY A 64 16.11 5.54 29.13
N HIS A 65 15.54 4.34 29.15
CA HIS A 65 16.12 3.13 29.77
C HIS A 65 16.55 2.08 28.73
N VAL A 66 16.40 2.37 27.43
CA VAL A 66 16.84 1.46 26.36
C VAL A 66 18.30 1.74 26.03
N ASP A 67 19.19 0.97 26.64
CA ASP A 67 20.63 1.01 26.40
C ASP A 67 21.13 -0.21 25.62
N LYS A 68 22.43 -0.30 25.40
CA LYS A 68 23.09 -1.41 24.67
C LYS A 68 22.94 -2.80 25.34
N HIS A 69 22.31 -2.90 26.49
CA HIS A 69 22.09 -4.17 27.23
C HIS A 69 20.60 -4.49 27.37
N TYR A 70 19.71 -3.70 26.79
CA TYR A 70 18.27 -3.80 26.97
C TYR A 70 17.72 -5.22 26.77
N LEU A 71 18.07 -5.92 25.66
CA LEU A 71 17.59 -7.28 25.42
C LEU A 71 18.09 -8.30 26.47
N CYS A 72 19.28 -8.11 26.97
CA CYS A 72 19.81 -8.93 28.10
C CYS A 72 19.10 -8.61 29.41
N GLU A 73 18.75 -7.34 29.65
CA GLU A 73 17.98 -6.93 30.84
C GLU A 73 16.54 -7.50 30.79
N VAL A 74 15.91 -7.51 29.62
CA VAL A 74 14.62 -8.17 29.42
C VAL A 74 14.73 -9.66 29.77
N LEU A 75 15.74 -10.34 29.25
CA LEU A 75 15.97 -11.75 29.55
C LEU A 75 16.19 -11.98 31.03
N ARG A 76 16.94 -11.10 31.69
CA ARG A 76 17.14 -11.12 33.15
C ARG A 76 15.81 -11.09 33.90
N GLY A 77 14.87 -10.25 33.46
CA GLY A 77 13.54 -10.17 34.06
C GLY A 77 12.72 -11.46 33.95
N TYR A 78 12.93 -12.24 32.89
CA TYR A 78 12.26 -13.55 32.73
C TYR A 78 12.75 -14.62 33.70
N PHE A 79 14.00 -14.56 34.14
CA PHE A 79 14.57 -15.61 34.98
C PHE A 79 14.59 -15.25 36.46
N ASN A 80 15.18 -14.18 36.85
CA ASN A 80 15.14 -13.58 38.18
C ASN A 80 15.95 -12.28 38.18
N HIS A 81 15.41 -11.20 38.67
CA HIS A 81 16.04 -9.89 38.73
C HIS A 81 17.38 -9.87 39.55
N GLU A 82 17.60 -10.85 40.41
CA GLU A 82 18.87 -10.99 41.16
C GLU A 82 20.03 -11.50 40.29
N THR A 83 19.75 -12.05 39.11
CA THR A 83 20.77 -12.56 38.19
C THR A 83 21.57 -11.41 37.58
N GLY A 84 22.87 -11.43 37.66
CA GLY A 84 23.74 -10.40 37.04
C GLY A 84 23.81 -10.56 35.52
N LEU A 85 24.06 -9.46 34.79
CA LEU A 85 24.16 -9.45 33.32
C LEU A 85 25.17 -10.47 32.76
N ASN A 86 26.31 -10.66 33.45
CA ASN A 86 27.32 -11.65 33.03
C ASN A 86 26.77 -13.08 33.08
N ALA A 87 25.94 -13.40 34.07
CA ALA A 87 25.31 -14.71 34.16
C ALA A 87 24.28 -14.91 33.06
N VAL A 88 23.55 -13.86 32.65
CA VAL A 88 22.64 -13.89 31.47
C VAL A 88 23.42 -14.15 30.18
N LYS A 89 24.57 -13.51 29.99
CA LYS A 89 25.45 -13.75 28.84
C LYS A 89 25.98 -15.17 28.78
N GLU A 90 26.38 -15.72 29.92
CA GLU A 90 26.81 -17.13 30.01
C GLU A 90 25.63 -18.08 29.73
N MET A 91 24.43 -17.73 30.18
CA MET A 91 23.24 -18.53 29.92
C MET A 91 22.89 -18.55 28.41
N LEU A 92 23.07 -17.43 27.69
CA LEU A 92 22.89 -17.35 26.23
C LEU A 92 23.86 -18.28 25.48
N LYS A 93 25.01 -18.64 26.04
CA LYS A 93 25.97 -19.59 25.46
C LYS A 93 25.63 -21.07 25.74
N HIS A 94 24.60 -21.33 26.58
CA HIS A 94 24.33 -22.71 27.03
C HIS A 94 23.85 -23.58 25.88
N PRO A 95 24.51 -24.70 25.56
CA PRO A 95 24.32 -25.47 24.35
C PRO A 95 22.95 -26.17 24.26
N ASP A 96 22.24 -26.38 25.38
CA ASP A 96 20.98 -27.11 25.44
C ASP A 96 19.76 -26.23 25.18
N TYR A 97 19.94 -24.90 25.09
CA TYR A 97 18.85 -23.95 24.90
C TYR A 97 18.96 -23.21 23.58
N LEU A 98 17.80 -22.86 23.02
CA LEU A 98 17.64 -21.92 21.91
C LEU A 98 16.72 -20.79 22.35
N PHE A 99 17.29 -19.62 22.59
CA PHE A 99 16.56 -18.42 22.97
C PHE A 99 15.96 -17.78 21.72
N LEU A 100 14.64 -17.71 21.69
CA LEU A 100 13.90 -17.16 20.56
C LEU A 100 13.25 -15.83 20.95
N PHE A 101 13.84 -14.72 20.52
CA PHE A 101 13.28 -13.38 20.73
C PHE A 101 12.19 -13.09 19.69
N LEU A 102 10.99 -12.79 20.17
CA LEU A 102 9.81 -12.47 19.38
C LEU A 102 9.53 -10.97 19.55
N LEU A 103 10.06 -10.14 18.65
CA LEU A 103 9.93 -8.68 18.69
C LEU A 103 8.72 -8.27 17.84
N ASP A 104 7.60 -8.01 18.50
CA ASP A 104 6.32 -7.79 17.83
C ASP A 104 6.04 -6.30 17.61
N GLY A 105 5.83 -5.90 16.35
CA GLY A 105 5.47 -4.53 15.99
C GLY A 105 6.66 -3.56 15.95
N VAL A 106 7.78 -3.92 15.33
CA VAL A 106 8.96 -3.02 15.23
C VAL A 106 8.60 -1.64 14.63
N ASN A 107 7.63 -1.59 13.72
CA ASN A 107 7.12 -0.34 13.17
C ASN A 107 6.33 0.53 14.16
N GLU A 108 6.00 0.03 15.33
CA GLU A 108 5.28 0.75 16.39
C GLU A 108 6.22 1.54 17.31
N ILE A 109 7.53 1.30 17.20
CA ILE A 109 8.52 2.13 17.88
C ILE A 109 8.55 3.50 17.19
N LEU A 110 8.38 4.56 17.97
CA LEU A 110 8.56 5.92 17.46
C LEU A 110 10.00 6.12 17.01
N ARG A 111 10.21 6.75 15.87
CA ARG A 111 11.54 7.01 15.35
C ARG A 111 12.30 7.99 16.23
N ASP A 112 13.62 7.86 16.20
CA ASP A 112 14.52 8.78 16.88
C ASP A 112 14.25 10.22 16.46
N THR A 113 13.96 11.08 17.42
CA THR A 113 13.56 12.49 17.21
C THR A 113 14.71 13.45 17.34
N SER A 114 15.80 13.04 18.02
CA SER A 114 16.99 13.83 18.24
C SER A 114 18.26 12.99 18.07
N PRO A 115 19.46 13.62 17.94
CA PRO A 115 20.72 12.89 17.91
C PRO A 115 21.02 12.07 19.16
N ASP A 116 20.41 12.42 20.30
CA ASP A 116 20.56 11.71 21.57
C ASP A 116 19.59 10.54 21.73
N ASP A 117 18.53 10.53 20.95
CA ASP A 117 17.52 9.47 20.90
C ASP A 117 17.91 8.43 19.83
N ARG A 118 18.66 7.40 20.25
CA ARG A 118 19.26 6.38 19.37
C ARG A 118 18.62 5.01 19.49
N ILE A 119 17.37 4.90 19.87
CA ILE A 119 16.71 3.62 20.15
C ILE A 119 16.76 2.69 18.94
N TYR A 120 16.49 3.21 17.74
CA TYR A 120 16.52 2.41 16.52
C TYR A 120 17.90 1.81 16.26
N SER A 121 18.97 2.61 16.32
CA SER A 121 20.34 2.12 16.11
C SER A 121 20.78 1.18 17.23
N VAL A 122 20.48 1.52 18.48
CA VAL A 122 20.82 0.70 19.65
C VAL A 122 20.20 -0.69 19.58
N LEU A 123 18.92 -0.79 19.18
CA LEU A 123 18.25 -2.09 19.02
C LEU A 123 18.79 -2.87 17.82
N ALA A 124 19.03 -2.19 16.69
CA ALA A 124 19.63 -2.82 15.51
C ALA A 124 21.00 -3.42 15.83
N ASP A 125 21.86 -2.64 16.52
CA ASP A 125 23.20 -3.06 16.92
C ASP A 125 23.13 -4.26 17.88
N GLN A 126 22.26 -4.21 18.91
CA GLN A 126 22.10 -5.33 19.85
C GLN A 126 21.65 -6.62 19.14
N ILE A 127 20.68 -6.53 18.25
CA ILE A 127 20.20 -7.70 17.49
C ILE A 127 21.34 -8.24 16.64
N GLY A 128 22.08 -7.37 15.93
CA GLY A 128 23.22 -7.74 15.11
C GLY A 128 24.33 -8.41 15.91
N GLU A 129 24.73 -7.80 17.03
CA GLU A 129 25.76 -8.32 17.96
C GLU A 129 25.34 -9.68 18.56
N MET A 130 24.09 -9.81 19.01
CA MET A 130 23.60 -11.08 19.58
C MET A 130 23.54 -12.20 18.54
N MET A 131 23.18 -11.90 17.29
CA MET A 131 23.20 -12.89 16.20
C MET A 131 24.63 -13.35 15.87
N GLU A 132 25.63 -12.48 16.00
CA GLU A 132 27.04 -12.78 15.74
C GLU A 132 27.72 -13.46 16.95
N GLU A 133 27.42 -13.02 18.17
CA GLU A 133 28.01 -13.59 19.39
C GLU A 133 27.41 -14.96 19.78
N TYR A 134 26.12 -15.18 19.48
CA TYR A 134 25.38 -16.38 19.86
C TYR A 134 24.70 -17.07 18.67
N PRO A 135 25.39 -17.36 17.55
CA PRO A 135 24.77 -17.83 16.29
C PRO A 135 24.08 -19.19 16.43
N ASP A 136 24.49 -19.98 17.44
CA ASP A 136 23.94 -21.32 17.67
C ASP A 136 22.80 -21.34 18.70
N THR A 137 22.64 -20.33 19.52
CA THR A 137 21.76 -20.37 20.70
C THR A 137 20.74 -19.23 20.74
N VAL A 138 20.80 -18.26 19.82
CA VAL A 138 19.88 -17.12 19.75
C VAL A 138 19.29 -17.00 18.36
N ASN A 139 17.97 -16.87 18.30
CA ASN A 139 17.23 -16.54 17.08
C ASN A 139 16.27 -15.39 17.33
N PHE A 140 15.93 -14.68 16.26
CA PHE A 140 14.98 -13.58 16.27
C PHE A 140 13.84 -13.81 15.28
N ILE A 141 12.63 -13.47 15.70
CA ILE A 141 11.50 -13.23 14.81
C ILE A 141 11.03 -11.81 15.04
N LEU A 142 11.13 -10.99 14.01
CA LEU A 142 10.67 -9.60 14.01
C LEU A 142 9.34 -9.53 13.30
N SER A 143 8.38 -8.75 13.80
CA SER A 143 7.17 -8.43 13.03
C SER A 143 7.12 -6.95 12.70
N THR A 144 6.70 -6.63 11.46
CA THR A 144 6.56 -5.25 10.98
C THR A 144 5.43 -5.15 9.96
N ARG A 145 5.02 -3.92 9.61
CA ARG A 145 4.06 -3.69 8.49
C ARG A 145 4.73 -3.97 7.14
N THR A 146 3.91 -4.31 6.16
CA THR A 146 4.35 -4.50 4.78
C THR A 146 4.95 -3.20 4.25
N GLY A 147 6.19 -3.28 3.73
CA GLY A 147 6.92 -2.14 3.18
C GLY A 147 7.68 -1.29 4.20
N CYS A 148 7.51 -1.53 5.51
CA CYS A 148 8.32 -0.87 6.53
C CYS A 148 9.73 -1.44 6.59
N SER A 149 10.75 -0.58 6.73
CA SER A 149 12.11 -1.00 7.03
C SER A 149 12.23 -1.46 8.48
N VAL A 150 13.21 -2.29 8.77
CA VAL A 150 13.50 -2.72 10.13
C VAL A 150 14.69 -1.92 10.64
N PHE A 151 14.45 -1.04 11.61
CA PHE A 151 15.43 -0.16 12.21
C PHE A 151 16.28 0.64 11.20
N ASP A 152 15.74 0.95 10.00
CA ASP A 152 16.46 1.63 8.91
C ASP A 152 17.77 0.94 8.48
N SER A 153 17.91 -0.37 8.73
CA SER A 153 19.12 -1.16 8.50
C SER A 153 18.87 -2.24 7.43
N GLU A 154 19.25 -1.95 6.18
CA GLU A 154 19.18 -2.96 5.08
C GLU A 154 20.08 -4.18 5.41
N SER A 155 21.27 -3.96 5.98
CA SER A 155 22.21 -5.02 6.35
C SER A 155 21.67 -5.95 7.45
N LEU A 156 20.86 -5.44 8.36
CA LEU A 156 20.17 -6.26 9.35
C LEU A 156 19.04 -7.05 8.71
N GLU A 157 18.24 -6.44 7.83
CA GLU A 157 17.13 -7.11 7.13
C GLU A 157 17.61 -8.30 6.29
N GLU A 158 18.77 -8.20 5.65
CA GLU A 158 19.36 -9.28 4.86
C GLU A 158 19.69 -10.54 5.66
N LYS A 159 19.88 -10.40 7.01
CA LYS A 159 20.11 -11.53 7.91
C LYS A 159 18.84 -12.34 8.22
N PHE A 160 17.66 -11.89 7.76
CA PHE A 160 16.37 -12.49 8.04
C PHE A 160 15.71 -13.14 6.81
N THR A 161 15.14 -14.32 7.02
CA THR A 161 14.24 -14.91 6.02
C THR A 161 12.90 -14.16 6.03
N GLN A 162 12.54 -13.57 4.89
CA GLN A 162 11.32 -12.77 4.75
C GLN A 162 10.07 -13.68 4.68
N LEU A 163 9.09 -13.44 5.54
CA LEU A 163 7.79 -14.10 5.53
C LEU A 163 6.69 -13.04 5.41
N THR A 164 5.68 -13.31 4.58
CA THR A 164 4.51 -12.43 4.47
C THR A 164 3.25 -13.18 4.87
N ILE A 165 2.47 -12.61 5.81
CA ILE A 165 1.14 -13.12 6.10
C ILE A 165 0.21 -12.59 5.01
N CYS A 166 -0.37 -13.52 4.24
CA CYS A 166 -1.40 -13.20 3.26
C CYS A 166 -2.78 -13.20 3.93
N GLY A 167 -3.66 -12.34 3.45
CA GLY A 167 -5.08 -12.36 3.81
C GLY A 167 -5.76 -13.69 3.42
N PHE A 168 -7.00 -13.84 3.83
CA PHE A 168 -7.81 -14.98 3.43
C PHE A 168 -8.09 -14.95 1.92
N ASP A 169 -7.94 -16.08 1.26
CA ASP A 169 -8.44 -16.28 -0.09
C ASP A 169 -9.97 -16.53 -0.06
N ARG A 170 -10.62 -16.42 -1.22
CA ARG A 170 -12.06 -16.62 -1.36
C ARG A 170 -12.52 -17.96 -0.78
N ASN A 171 -11.79 -19.05 -1.04
CA ASN A 171 -12.15 -20.38 -0.55
C ASN A 171 -12.12 -20.46 0.98
N LYS A 172 -11.24 -19.69 1.63
CA LYS A 172 -11.20 -19.60 3.09
C LYS A 172 -12.33 -18.71 3.61
N LEU A 173 -12.62 -17.58 2.93
CA LEU A 173 -13.72 -16.69 3.31
C LEU A 173 -15.06 -17.42 3.26
N GLU A 174 -15.34 -18.19 2.21
CA GLU A 174 -16.57 -18.98 2.06
C GLU A 174 -16.78 -19.99 3.20
N LYS A 175 -15.71 -20.53 3.80
CA LYS A 175 -15.82 -21.38 4.99
C LYS A 175 -16.26 -20.66 6.24
N PHE A 176 -16.04 -19.36 6.33
CA PHE A 176 -16.38 -18.53 7.48
C PHE A 176 -17.68 -17.76 7.30
N LEU A 177 -18.10 -17.55 6.06
CA LEU A 177 -19.30 -16.80 5.69
C LEU A 177 -20.34 -17.75 5.09
N PRO A 178 -21.50 -17.91 5.74
CA PRO A 178 -22.54 -18.85 5.29
C PRO A 178 -23.32 -18.36 4.05
N THR A 179 -23.12 -17.13 3.60
CA THR A 179 -23.79 -16.51 2.44
C THR A 179 -22.77 -16.12 1.39
N GLU A 180 -23.17 -16.18 0.12
CA GLU A 180 -22.32 -15.74 -1.00
C GLU A 180 -21.86 -14.30 -0.80
N LEU A 181 -20.55 -14.08 -1.02
CA LEU A 181 -19.94 -12.75 -1.08
C LEU A 181 -20.40 -12.11 -2.40
N ALA A 182 -21.45 -11.30 -2.32
CA ALA A 182 -22.07 -10.69 -3.50
C ALA A 182 -21.30 -9.48 -4.05
N ASP A 183 -20.32 -8.96 -3.30
CA ASP A 183 -19.60 -7.73 -3.62
C ASP A 183 -18.09 -7.92 -3.49
N ASP A 184 -17.37 -7.63 -4.58
CA ASP A 184 -15.89 -7.68 -4.62
C ASP A 184 -15.25 -6.70 -3.63
N LEU A 185 -15.89 -5.56 -3.32
CA LEU A 185 -15.39 -4.60 -2.32
C LEU A 185 -15.43 -5.21 -0.92
N LEU A 186 -16.57 -5.82 -0.57
CA LEU A 186 -16.72 -6.53 0.71
C LEU A 186 -15.76 -7.72 0.81
N GLU A 187 -15.60 -8.50 -0.26
CA GLU A 187 -14.62 -9.59 -0.30
C GLU A 187 -13.21 -9.07 0.01
N ASN A 188 -12.78 -8.00 -0.64
CA ASN A 188 -11.46 -7.42 -0.41
C ASN A 188 -11.26 -6.92 1.02
N LEU A 189 -12.28 -6.30 1.62
CA LEU A 189 -12.26 -5.87 3.01
C LEU A 189 -12.10 -7.06 3.97
N LEU A 190 -12.85 -8.14 3.76
CA LEU A 190 -12.90 -9.30 4.64
C LEU A 190 -11.71 -10.26 4.48
N LYS A 191 -10.82 -10.05 3.51
CA LYS A 191 -9.54 -10.77 3.44
C LYS A 191 -8.67 -10.53 4.68
N THR A 192 -8.86 -9.41 5.38
CA THR A 192 -8.19 -9.11 6.63
C THR A 192 -8.84 -9.87 7.79
N PRO A 193 -8.11 -10.76 8.49
CA PRO A 193 -8.68 -11.61 9.56
C PRO A 193 -9.42 -10.83 10.66
N MET A 194 -8.88 -9.68 11.06
CA MET A 194 -9.50 -8.80 12.05
C MET A 194 -10.84 -8.28 11.56
N LEU A 195 -10.90 -7.76 10.33
CA LEU A 195 -12.13 -7.20 9.77
C LEU A 195 -13.19 -8.29 9.54
N LEU A 196 -12.78 -9.50 9.13
CA LEU A 196 -13.66 -10.66 9.07
C LEU A 196 -14.23 -11.02 10.46
N TYR A 197 -13.39 -10.99 11.50
CA TYR A 197 -13.86 -11.24 12.87
C TYR A 197 -14.90 -10.19 13.29
N LEU A 198 -14.66 -8.89 13.08
CA LEU A 198 -15.62 -7.83 13.39
C LEU A 198 -16.93 -8.01 12.61
N TYR A 199 -16.83 -8.26 11.31
CA TYR A 199 -17.97 -8.51 10.44
C TYR A 199 -18.85 -9.66 10.95
N ARG A 200 -18.25 -10.79 11.31
CA ARG A 200 -18.98 -11.93 11.87
C ARG A 200 -19.71 -11.58 13.17
N GLN A 201 -19.07 -10.79 14.02
CA GLN A 201 -19.69 -10.35 15.26
C GLN A 201 -20.93 -9.48 15.00
N ILE A 202 -20.82 -8.56 14.02
CA ILE A 202 -21.96 -7.71 13.61
C ILE A 202 -23.07 -8.58 13.03
N ARG A 203 -22.75 -9.49 12.10
CA ARG A 203 -23.75 -10.37 11.46
C ARG A 203 -24.45 -11.30 12.46
N THR A 204 -23.79 -11.67 13.55
CA THR A 204 -24.40 -12.49 14.62
C THR A 204 -25.46 -11.71 15.40
N GLU A 205 -25.21 -10.43 15.70
CA GLU A 205 -26.13 -9.59 16.47
C GLU A 205 -27.14 -8.82 15.57
N GLN A 206 -26.73 -8.49 14.35
CA GLN A 206 -27.47 -7.66 13.38
C GLN A 206 -27.38 -8.26 11.97
N PRO A 207 -28.09 -9.35 11.66
CA PRO A 207 -27.93 -10.08 10.38
C PRO A 207 -28.28 -9.25 9.14
N GLU A 208 -29.21 -8.29 9.24
CA GLU A 208 -29.70 -7.48 8.11
C GLU A 208 -28.84 -6.23 7.83
N LYS A 209 -27.80 -5.98 8.64
CA LYS A 209 -27.02 -4.75 8.52
C LYS A 209 -26.16 -4.77 7.27
N THR A 210 -26.25 -3.72 6.43
CA THR A 210 -25.42 -3.55 5.26
C THR A 210 -24.08 -2.88 5.64
N ILE A 211 -22.98 -3.45 5.18
CA ILE A 211 -21.61 -2.93 5.36
C ILE A 211 -21.02 -2.75 3.96
N SER A 212 -20.68 -1.53 3.59
CA SER A 212 -20.13 -1.19 2.28
C SER A 212 -18.66 -0.81 2.32
N GLN A 213 -18.17 -0.33 3.45
CA GLN A 213 -16.80 0.15 3.60
C GLN A 213 -16.25 -0.10 5.01
N LYS A 214 -14.95 0.14 5.18
CA LYS A 214 -14.23 -0.13 6.43
C LYS A 214 -14.75 0.71 7.61
N SER A 215 -15.09 1.97 7.37
CA SER A 215 -15.67 2.84 8.41
C SER A 215 -17.04 2.37 8.89
N ASP A 216 -17.89 1.85 7.98
CA ASP A 216 -19.19 1.28 8.36
C ASP A 216 -18.99 0.07 9.29
N LEU A 217 -18.04 -0.81 8.91
CA LEU A 217 -17.71 -1.98 9.72
C LEU A 217 -17.27 -1.59 11.14
N MET A 218 -16.39 -0.59 11.26
CA MET A 218 -15.91 -0.12 12.55
C MET A 218 -17.05 0.52 13.36
N GLN A 219 -17.86 1.37 12.72
CA GLN A 219 -18.99 2.03 13.37
C GLN A 219 -20.02 1.02 13.88
N GLU A 220 -20.38 0.05 13.04
CA GLU A 220 -21.37 -0.97 13.45
C GLU A 220 -20.81 -1.89 14.54
N TYR A 221 -19.53 -2.21 14.53
CA TYR A 221 -18.93 -2.99 15.62
C TYR A 221 -18.99 -2.25 16.97
N VAL A 222 -18.64 -0.96 17.00
CA VAL A 222 -18.70 -0.20 18.25
C VAL A 222 -20.14 0.03 18.74
N ASN A 223 -21.12 -0.08 17.83
CA ASN A 223 -22.55 0.02 18.14
C ASN A 223 -23.15 -1.31 18.68
N LEU A 224 -22.39 -2.42 18.70
CA LEU A 224 -22.92 -3.70 19.18
C LEU A 224 -23.30 -3.63 20.66
N ASP A 225 -24.41 -4.24 21.01
CA ASP A 225 -24.95 -4.32 22.36
C ASP A 225 -23.92 -4.79 23.41
N ARG A 226 -23.08 -5.74 23.06
CA ARG A 226 -22.02 -6.23 23.96
C ARG A 226 -20.95 -5.19 24.29
N ILE A 227 -20.70 -4.22 23.40
CA ILE A 227 -19.82 -3.08 23.70
C ILE A 227 -20.53 -2.12 24.65
N TRP A 228 -21.80 -1.85 24.38
CA TRP A 228 -22.62 -0.95 25.17
C TRP A 228 -22.99 -1.52 26.55
N LYS A 229 -23.27 -2.83 26.67
CA LYS A 229 -23.73 -3.50 27.89
C LYS A 229 -22.61 -4.14 28.71
N ARG A 230 -21.37 -4.06 28.29
CA ARG A 230 -20.23 -4.67 29.00
C ARG A 230 -20.07 -4.04 30.38
N GLY A 231 -20.21 -4.83 31.44
CA GLY A 231 -19.88 -4.46 32.82
C GLY A 231 -21.00 -4.18 33.78
N ASN A 232 -22.18 -3.66 33.45
CA ASN A 232 -23.36 -3.67 34.34
C ASN A 232 -24.63 -3.19 33.62
N PRO A 233 -25.60 -4.03 33.36
CA PRO A 233 -26.82 -3.71 32.60
C PRO A 233 -27.88 -2.89 33.35
N PHE A 234 -27.70 -2.60 34.64
CA PHE A 234 -28.82 -2.15 35.48
C PHE A 234 -28.83 -0.67 35.91
N ARG A 235 -27.97 0.18 35.36
CA ARG A 235 -27.97 1.63 35.68
C ARG A 235 -28.09 2.47 34.41
N ASP A 236 -29.27 3.05 34.21
CA ASP A 236 -29.57 3.91 33.04
C ASP A 236 -28.57 5.07 32.84
N GLY A 237 -28.10 5.71 33.93
CA GLY A 237 -27.13 6.77 33.87
C GLY A 237 -25.73 6.37 33.35
N ILE A 238 -25.37 5.09 33.44
CA ILE A 238 -24.09 4.58 32.88
C ILE A 238 -24.18 4.42 31.37
N GLN A 239 -25.36 4.16 30.81
CA GLN A 239 -25.54 4.02 29.37
C GLN A 239 -25.26 5.35 28.64
N ASP A 240 -25.73 6.49 29.17
CA ASP A 240 -25.51 7.80 28.62
C ASP A 240 -24.02 8.17 28.70
N LEU A 241 -23.34 7.88 29.81
CA LEU A 241 -21.90 8.08 29.94
C LEU A 241 -21.12 7.23 28.96
N ARG A 242 -21.53 5.96 28.72
CA ARG A 242 -20.89 5.09 27.70
C ARG A 242 -21.09 5.61 26.30
N ARG A 243 -22.31 6.05 25.99
CA ARG A 243 -22.58 6.66 24.69
C ARG A 243 -21.63 7.84 24.47
N LYS A 244 -21.59 8.77 25.43
CA LYS A 244 -20.70 9.93 25.38
C LYS A 244 -19.22 9.54 25.32
N ALA A 245 -18.82 8.50 26.05
CA ALA A 245 -17.47 7.99 25.99
C ALA A 245 -17.09 7.48 24.57
N ILE A 246 -17.99 6.74 23.90
CA ILE A 246 -17.75 6.14 22.59
C ILE A 246 -17.92 7.16 21.46
N GLU A 247 -18.88 8.07 21.57
CA GLU A 247 -19.21 9.02 20.50
C GLU A 247 -18.36 10.30 20.55
N GLU A 248 -17.88 10.70 21.72
CA GLU A 248 -17.16 11.98 21.90
C GLU A 248 -15.77 11.78 22.53
N VAL A 249 -15.66 11.13 23.69
CA VAL A 249 -14.44 11.14 24.49
C VAL A 249 -13.35 10.25 23.88
N LEU A 250 -13.64 8.99 23.49
CA LEU A 250 -12.71 8.12 22.80
C LEU A 250 -12.24 8.69 21.47
N PRO A 251 -13.12 9.26 20.62
CA PRO A 251 -12.68 9.97 19.42
C PRO A 251 -11.71 11.11 19.69
N LEU A 252 -12.02 12.00 20.66
CA LEU A 252 -11.12 13.10 21.00
C LEU A 252 -9.79 12.61 21.60
N LEU A 253 -9.84 11.56 22.43
CA LEU A 253 -8.64 10.92 22.97
C LEU A 253 -7.75 10.38 21.87
N ALA A 254 -8.32 9.59 20.94
CA ALA A 254 -7.59 9.03 19.82
C ALA A 254 -7.03 10.11 18.89
N PHE A 255 -7.81 11.16 18.64
CA PHE A 255 -7.38 12.32 17.86
C PHE A 255 -6.15 13.01 18.47
N GLU A 256 -6.15 13.24 19.78
CA GLU A 256 -5.01 13.86 20.46
C GLU A 256 -3.78 12.97 20.43
N LEU A 257 -3.93 11.66 20.67
CA LEU A 257 -2.82 10.71 20.57
C LEU A 257 -2.21 10.72 19.17
N GLU A 258 -3.04 10.57 18.14
CA GLU A 258 -2.60 10.54 16.75
C GLU A 258 -1.97 11.88 16.33
N ARG A 259 -2.54 13.02 16.79
CA ARG A 259 -1.98 14.37 16.55
C ARG A 259 -0.59 14.52 17.17
N MET A 260 -0.41 14.03 18.41
CA MET A 260 0.88 14.07 19.09
C MET A 260 1.91 13.19 18.38
N GLU A 261 1.55 11.99 17.94
CA GLU A 261 2.41 11.10 17.15
C GLU A 261 2.79 11.74 15.80
N LEU A 262 1.82 12.31 15.08
CA LEU A 262 2.04 12.99 13.79
C LEU A 262 3.02 14.14 13.92
N ASN A 263 2.93 14.92 15.00
CA ASN A 263 3.75 16.09 15.24
C ASN A 263 5.00 15.79 16.09
N ARG A 264 5.24 14.52 16.48
CA ARG A 264 6.35 14.10 17.33
C ARG A 264 6.43 14.91 18.62
N ASP A 265 5.29 15.05 19.28
CA ASP A 265 5.20 15.79 20.53
C ASP A 265 5.76 14.92 21.68
N GLY A 266 6.92 15.29 22.20
CA GLY A 266 7.61 14.57 23.28
C GLY A 266 6.82 14.47 24.60
N ARG A 267 5.67 15.17 24.72
CA ARG A 267 4.77 15.05 25.87
C ARG A 267 4.07 13.69 25.96
N MET A 268 4.18 12.81 24.95
CA MET A 268 3.61 11.46 25.01
C MET A 268 4.28 10.57 26.06
N GLU A 269 5.53 10.84 26.43
CA GLU A 269 6.23 10.04 27.41
C GLU A 269 5.57 10.13 28.80
N GLY A 270 5.12 8.99 29.32
CA GLY A 270 4.56 8.87 30.68
C GLY A 270 3.16 9.45 30.87
N ILE A 271 2.46 9.90 29.81
CA ILE A 271 1.07 10.36 29.92
C ILE A 271 0.15 9.17 30.26
N SER A 272 -0.66 9.33 31.29
CA SER A 272 -1.72 8.40 31.67
C SER A 272 -3.07 8.77 31.04
N LEU A 273 -4.00 7.78 30.96
CA LEU A 273 -5.37 8.04 30.52
C LEU A 273 -6.05 9.16 31.28
N LYS A 274 -5.84 9.26 32.62
CA LYS A 274 -6.43 10.33 33.44
C LYS A 274 -5.88 11.71 33.07
N GLN A 275 -4.61 11.83 32.78
CA GLN A 275 -4.00 13.10 32.33
C GLN A 275 -4.56 13.55 30.99
N MET A 276 -4.70 12.62 30.03
CA MET A 276 -5.32 12.96 28.75
C MET A 276 -6.80 13.32 28.88
N LEU A 277 -7.54 12.63 29.75
CA LEU A 277 -8.95 12.96 30.03
C LEU A 277 -9.08 14.37 30.61
N ALA A 278 -8.15 14.82 31.44
CA ALA A 278 -8.16 16.17 32.01
C ALA A 278 -8.06 17.29 30.96
N GLU A 279 -7.56 16.99 29.77
CA GLU A 279 -7.53 17.94 28.63
C GLU A 279 -8.81 17.91 27.77
N ILE A 280 -9.65 16.88 27.94
CA ILE A 280 -10.80 16.60 27.06
C ILE A 280 -12.13 16.82 27.76
N VAL A 281 -12.20 16.52 29.07
CA VAL A 281 -13.46 16.57 29.84
C VAL A 281 -13.30 17.43 31.09
N GLU A 282 -14.42 17.92 31.60
CA GLU A 282 -14.45 18.66 32.87
C GLU A 282 -13.90 17.80 34.04
N PRO A 283 -13.17 18.41 34.99
CA PRO A 283 -12.47 17.68 36.07
C PRO A 283 -13.36 16.73 36.85
N GLU A 284 -14.62 17.07 37.05
CA GLU A 284 -15.60 16.28 37.80
C GLU A 284 -16.02 14.97 37.13
N TYR A 285 -15.80 14.83 35.80
CA TYR A 285 -16.15 13.64 35.02
C TYR A 285 -14.97 12.72 34.72
N ILE A 286 -13.73 13.11 35.04
CA ILE A 286 -12.52 12.36 34.70
C ILE A 286 -12.59 10.91 35.19
N ASP A 287 -12.91 10.70 36.49
CA ASP A 287 -12.96 9.36 37.08
C ASP A 287 -14.10 8.54 36.48
N ALA A 288 -15.24 9.16 36.19
CA ALA A 288 -16.38 8.50 35.59
C ALA A 288 -16.06 8.00 34.17
N PHE A 289 -15.47 8.85 33.32
CA PHE A 289 -15.06 8.46 31.98
C PHE A 289 -13.90 7.48 31.98
N TYR A 290 -12.94 7.61 32.90
CA TYR A 290 -11.85 6.64 33.07
C TYR A 290 -12.39 5.23 33.28
N GLU A 291 -13.32 5.03 34.24
CA GLU A 291 -13.91 3.72 34.50
C GLU A 291 -14.78 3.24 33.33
N VAL A 292 -15.58 4.12 32.72
CA VAL A 292 -16.43 3.75 31.57
C VAL A 292 -15.59 3.31 30.37
N ILE A 293 -14.51 4.02 30.04
CA ILE A 293 -13.62 3.65 28.91
C ILE A 293 -12.99 2.28 29.16
N ARG A 294 -12.45 2.02 30.37
CA ARG A 294 -11.93 0.71 30.73
C ARG A 294 -12.98 -0.41 30.61
N MET A 295 -14.22 -0.13 31.01
CA MET A 295 -15.34 -1.08 30.88
C MET A 295 -15.70 -1.41 29.44
N THR A 296 -15.52 -0.50 28.47
CA THR A 296 -15.77 -0.79 27.04
C THR A 296 -14.79 -1.84 26.52
N GLY A 297 -13.58 -1.91 27.07
CA GLY A 297 -12.47 -2.71 26.60
C GLY A 297 -11.95 -2.27 25.23
N LEU A 298 -12.28 -1.05 24.79
CA LEU A 298 -11.75 -0.44 23.55
C LEU A 298 -10.39 0.23 23.78
N ALA A 299 -10.18 0.78 24.98
CA ALA A 299 -8.88 1.28 25.41
C ALA A 299 -8.59 0.89 26.86
N ASP A 300 -7.30 0.77 27.20
CA ASP A 300 -6.82 0.47 28.55
C ASP A 300 -6.34 1.72 29.31
N GLU A 301 -5.96 1.55 30.57
CA GLU A 301 -5.45 2.60 31.46
C GLU A 301 -4.16 3.26 30.99
N ASN A 302 -3.46 2.63 30.07
CA ASN A 302 -2.21 3.06 29.49
C ASN A 302 -2.39 3.68 28.10
N LEU A 303 -3.59 4.07 27.70
CA LEU A 303 -3.91 4.64 26.40
C LEU A 303 -3.71 3.67 25.22
N HIS A 304 -3.60 2.35 25.47
CA HIS A 304 -3.60 1.39 24.39
C HIS A 304 -5.02 1.05 23.99
N PHE A 305 -5.33 1.30 22.74
CA PHE A 305 -6.53 0.74 22.14
C PHE A 305 -6.39 -0.77 21.97
N CYS A 306 -7.48 -1.51 22.12
CA CYS A 306 -7.50 -2.97 21.99
C CYS A 306 -6.93 -3.46 20.65
N HIS A 307 -6.93 -2.60 19.64
CA HIS A 307 -6.22 -2.74 18.37
C HIS A 307 -6.02 -1.36 17.76
N GLN A 308 -4.87 -1.13 17.12
CA GLN A 308 -4.50 0.17 16.53
C GLN A 308 -5.56 0.71 15.55
N ILE A 309 -6.23 -0.16 14.79
CA ILE A 309 -7.29 0.24 13.86
C ILE A 309 -8.44 1.00 14.55
N PHE A 310 -8.70 0.74 15.85
CA PHE A 310 -9.71 1.50 16.61
C PHE A 310 -9.20 2.90 16.93
N GLN A 311 -7.92 3.06 17.28
CA GLN A 311 -7.31 4.37 17.47
C GLN A 311 -7.42 5.19 16.19
N GLU A 312 -7.01 4.64 15.05
CA GLU A 312 -7.05 5.27 13.72
C GLU A 312 -8.48 5.68 13.31
N PHE A 313 -9.46 4.80 13.53
CA PHE A 313 -10.87 5.08 13.28
C PHE A 313 -11.41 6.20 14.18
N PHE A 314 -11.16 6.10 15.49
CA PHE A 314 -11.62 7.12 16.44
C PHE A 314 -10.88 8.44 16.25
N ALA A 315 -9.60 8.44 15.85
CA ALA A 315 -8.88 9.68 15.53
C ALA A 315 -9.51 10.44 14.36
N ALA A 316 -9.90 9.74 13.30
CA ALA A 316 -10.62 10.33 12.19
C ALA A 316 -12.00 10.89 12.63
N LYS A 317 -12.73 10.19 13.51
CA LYS A 317 -13.97 10.73 14.11
C LYS A 317 -13.70 11.91 15.02
N GLY A 318 -12.63 11.88 15.81
CA GLY A 318 -12.23 12.97 16.69
C GLY A 318 -11.89 14.23 15.93
N PHE A 319 -11.31 14.12 14.75
CA PHE A 319 -11.09 15.26 13.85
C PHE A 319 -12.41 15.95 13.49
N VAL A 320 -13.49 15.19 13.25
CA VAL A 320 -14.83 15.77 12.95
C VAL A 320 -15.34 16.61 14.11
N ILE A 321 -15.29 16.09 15.33
CA ILE A 321 -15.90 16.69 16.53
C ILE A 321 -14.99 17.64 17.29
N CYS A 322 -13.69 17.67 17.01
CA CYS A 322 -12.76 18.59 17.65
C CYS A 322 -13.14 20.04 17.34
N ALA A 323 -13.36 20.85 18.39
CA ALA A 323 -13.68 22.26 18.24
C ALA A 323 -12.44 23.16 18.08
N ASN A 324 -11.24 22.64 18.33
CA ASN A 324 -10.00 23.41 18.28
C ASN A 324 -9.40 23.42 16.87
N GLU A 325 -9.51 24.56 16.20
CA GLU A 325 -9.06 24.74 14.82
C GLU A 325 -7.55 24.54 14.64
N THR A 326 -6.76 25.06 15.57
CA THR A 326 -5.30 24.91 15.52
C THR A 326 -4.89 23.44 15.61
N LYS A 327 -5.57 22.65 16.45
CA LYS A 327 -5.32 21.22 16.57
C LYS A 327 -5.71 20.45 15.29
N LYS A 328 -6.84 20.80 14.68
CA LYS A 328 -7.27 20.24 13.37
C LYS A 328 -6.25 20.57 12.27
N GLU A 329 -5.82 21.81 12.20
CA GLU A 329 -4.82 22.22 11.21
C GLU A 329 -3.50 21.47 11.40
N GLN A 330 -2.98 21.39 12.63
CA GLN A 330 -1.77 20.63 12.97
C GLN A 330 -1.89 19.16 12.61
N PHE A 331 -3.04 18.55 12.92
CA PHE A 331 -3.31 17.15 12.59
C PHE A 331 -3.24 16.91 11.06
N LEU A 332 -3.93 17.74 10.29
CA LEU A 332 -3.98 17.58 8.84
C LEU A 332 -2.63 17.88 8.17
N ILE A 333 -1.89 18.88 8.65
CA ILE A 333 -0.51 19.15 8.21
C ILE A 333 0.38 17.94 8.49
N GLY A 334 0.34 17.39 9.70
CA GLY A 334 1.12 16.23 10.09
C GLY A 334 0.75 15.00 9.25
N LEU A 335 -0.55 14.78 9.01
CA LEU A 335 -1.04 13.69 8.18
C LEU A 335 -0.58 13.83 6.73
N ASN A 336 -0.72 15.01 6.12
CA ASN A 336 -0.23 15.29 4.78
C ASN A 336 1.28 15.04 4.66
N GLN A 337 2.06 15.50 5.64
CA GLN A 337 3.51 15.24 5.68
C GLN A 337 3.85 13.77 5.79
N SER A 338 3.07 13.01 6.58
CA SER A 338 3.26 11.56 6.73
C SER A 338 2.97 10.77 5.46
N LEU A 339 2.02 11.25 4.64
CA LEU A 339 1.65 10.63 3.37
C LEU A 339 2.61 10.99 2.23
N LYS A 340 3.40 12.08 2.34
CA LYS A 340 4.38 12.47 1.32
C LYS A 340 5.46 11.41 1.16
N TYR A 341 5.68 10.97 -0.09
CA TYR A 341 6.77 10.07 -0.42
C TYR A 341 8.09 10.86 -0.56
N LYS A 342 9.02 10.64 0.35
CA LYS A 342 10.36 11.24 0.33
C LYS A 342 11.50 10.23 0.15
N GLY A 343 11.20 9.01 -0.26
CA GLY A 343 12.15 7.92 -0.42
C GLY A 343 11.95 6.79 0.59
N LYS A 344 12.84 5.76 0.54
CA LYS A 344 12.69 4.54 1.35
C LYS A 344 12.59 4.80 2.87
N LYS A 345 13.28 5.82 3.40
CA LYS A 345 13.29 6.13 4.84
C LYS A 345 11.95 6.65 5.37
N ASP A 346 11.14 7.29 4.53
CA ASP A 346 9.84 7.87 4.93
C ASP A 346 8.67 6.90 4.67
N TYR A 347 8.93 5.74 4.06
CA TYR A 347 7.88 4.78 3.73
C TYR A 347 7.17 4.23 4.98
N ASP A 348 7.89 4.00 6.06
CA ASP A 348 7.33 3.50 7.33
C ASP A 348 6.32 4.46 7.93
N ARG A 349 6.64 5.76 7.92
CA ARG A 349 5.76 6.79 8.44
C ARG A 349 4.49 6.93 7.61
N ARG A 350 4.64 6.84 6.29
CA ARG A 350 3.52 6.85 5.35
C ARG A 350 2.55 5.69 5.58
N THR A 351 3.06 4.48 5.80
CA THR A 351 2.22 3.31 6.06
C THR A 351 1.60 3.33 7.45
N GLN A 352 2.24 3.94 8.44
CA GLN A 352 1.74 4.02 9.80
C GLN A 352 0.41 4.76 9.88
N PHE A 353 0.25 5.88 9.15
CA PHE A 353 -0.95 6.74 9.22
C PHE A 353 -1.90 6.57 8.03
N LEU A 354 -1.69 5.54 7.20
CA LEU A 354 -2.52 5.33 6.02
C LEU A 354 -3.97 5.01 6.40
N ASP A 355 -4.18 4.17 7.40
CA ASP A 355 -5.52 3.80 7.86
C ASP A 355 -6.28 5.00 8.43
N THR A 356 -5.61 5.90 9.14
CA THR A 356 -6.19 7.18 9.61
C THR A 356 -6.64 8.05 8.44
N ALA A 357 -5.80 8.18 7.40
CA ALA A 357 -6.15 8.93 6.20
C ALA A 357 -7.33 8.27 5.43
N GLU A 358 -7.36 6.95 5.35
CA GLU A 358 -8.46 6.19 4.75
C GLU A 358 -9.77 6.43 5.50
N PHE A 359 -9.77 6.38 6.83
CA PHE A 359 -10.96 6.67 7.63
C PHE A 359 -11.40 8.12 7.47
N LEU A 360 -10.47 9.09 7.47
CA LEU A 360 -10.81 10.49 7.26
C LEU A 360 -11.44 10.70 5.88
N TYR A 361 -10.88 10.08 4.84
CA TYR A 361 -11.45 10.08 3.50
C TYR A 361 -12.83 9.42 3.45
N SER A 362 -12.99 8.26 4.10
CA SER A 362 -14.25 7.53 4.17
C SER A 362 -15.36 8.32 4.86
N ILE A 363 -15.02 9.06 5.93
CA ILE A 363 -15.99 9.85 6.71
C ILE A 363 -16.39 11.13 5.96
N TYR A 364 -15.43 11.85 5.40
CA TYR A 364 -15.70 13.15 4.76
C TYR A 364 -15.94 13.08 3.25
N GLY A 365 -15.37 12.09 2.56
CA GLY A 365 -15.40 12.04 1.10
C GLY A 365 -14.91 13.37 0.50
N LYS A 366 -15.71 13.94 -0.40
CA LYS A 366 -15.44 15.24 -1.05
C LYS A 366 -15.73 16.47 -0.16
N ASN A 367 -16.30 16.28 1.02
CA ASN A 367 -16.80 17.38 1.87
C ASN A 367 -15.75 17.90 2.89
N LEU A 368 -14.55 17.34 2.92
CA LEU A 368 -13.48 17.79 3.82
C LEU A 368 -13.19 19.31 3.70
N PRO A 369 -13.15 19.93 2.50
CA PRO A 369 -12.95 21.37 2.38
C PRO A 369 -14.03 22.18 3.06
N ASP A 370 -15.30 21.78 2.97
CA ASP A 370 -16.41 22.47 3.58
C ASP A 370 -16.35 22.39 5.11
N ALA A 371 -15.95 21.25 5.65
CA ALA A 371 -15.75 21.05 7.08
C ALA A 371 -14.59 21.92 7.63
N LEU A 372 -13.48 22.03 6.88
CA LEU A 372 -12.36 22.91 7.24
C LEU A 372 -12.72 24.39 7.14
N LYS A 373 -13.51 24.77 6.14
CA LYS A 373 -14.03 26.13 5.98
C LYS A 373 -14.95 26.52 7.13
N GLN A 374 -15.83 25.61 7.56
CA GLN A 374 -16.71 25.84 8.71
C GLN A 374 -15.95 25.99 10.04
N SER A 375 -14.73 25.46 10.10
CA SER A 375 -13.82 25.59 11.24
C SER A 375 -12.90 26.81 11.12
N ASP A 376 -13.20 27.79 10.24
CA ASP A 376 -12.44 29.02 10.01
C ASP A 376 -10.93 28.85 9.73
N ILE A 377 -10.52 27.67 9.26
CA ILE A 377 -9.13 27.39 8.90
C ILE A 377 -8.77 28.17 7.63
N SER A 378 -7.85 29.12 7.73
CA SER A 378 -7.53 30.08 6.67
C SER A 378 -7.03 29.39 5.38
N ASN A 379 -6.25 28.33 5.49
CA ASN A 379 -5.66 27.60 4.37
C ASN A 379 -6.42 26.32 4.00
N TYR A 380 -7.72 26.26 4.35
CA TYR A 380 -8.52 25.03 4.23
C TYR A 380 -8.46 24.39 2.84
N LEU A 381 -8.49 25.19 1.79
CA LEU A 381 -8.50 24.71 0.41
C LEU A 381 -7.16 24.05 0.02
N ALA A 382 -6.05 24.68 0.43
CA ALA A 382 -4.71 24.14 0.16
C ALA A 382 -4.46 22.85 0.95
N LEU A 383 -4.84 22.80 2.22
CA LEU A 383 -4.69 21.64 3.08
C LEU A 383 -5.51 20.44 2.59
N ALA A 384 -6.77 20.69 2.22
CA ALA A 384 -7.62 19.65 1.66
C ALA A 384 -7.09 19.15 0.30
N GLN A 385 -6.68 20.06 -0.57
CA GLN A 385 -6.12 19.71 -1.87
C GLN A 385 -4.86 18.85 -1.71
N GLU A 386 -3.96 19.22 -0.81
CA GLU A 386 -2.75 18.45 -0.51
C GLU A 386 -3.09 17.06 0.03
N PHE A 387 -4.06 16.94 0.95
CA PHE A 387 -4.51 15.67 1.50
C PHE A 387 -4.95 14.70 0.38
N TYR A 388 -5.82 15.13 -0.50
CA TYR A 388 -6.28 14.27 -1.60
C TYR A 388 -5.18 13.95 -2.61
N GLN A 389 -4.26 14.87 -2.84
CA GLN A 389 -3.11 14.64 -3.73
C GLN A 389 -2.19 13.54 -3.18
N GLU A 390 -1.83 13.64 -1.91
CA GLU A 390 -0.96 12.67 -1.26
C GLU A 390 -1.65 11.30 -1.15
N LEU A 391 -2.93 11.28 -0.79
CA LEU A 391 -3.74 10.07 -0.74
C LEU A 391 -3.81 9.38 -2.11
N ALA A 392 -4.03 10.13 -3.19
CA ALA A 392 -4.04 9.61 -4.54
C ALA A 392 -2.70 8.96 -4.91
N GLY A 393 -1.58 9.57 -4.55
CA GLY A 393 -0.24 9.04 -4.77
C GLY A 393 0.00 7.72 -4.03
N VAL A 394 -0.46 7.63 -2.76
CA VAL A 394 -0.35 6.40 -1.97
C VAL A 394 -1.12 5.26 -2.61
N TYR A 395 -2.37 5.49 -2.99
CA TYR A 395 -3.21 4.44 -3.59
C TYR A 395 -2.79 4.06 -5.01
N ASP A 396 -2.15 4.97 -5.76
CA ASP A 396 -1.54 4.62 -7.04
C ASP A 396 -0.37 3.64 -6.85
N ASP A 397 0.50 3.88 -5.88
CA ASP A 397 1.59 2.96 -5.53
C ASP A 397 1.06 1.59 -5.04
N LEU A 398 -0.01 1.58 -4.28
CA LEU A 398 -0.68 0.36 -3.82
C LEU A 398 -1.49 -0.34 -4.92
N LYS A 399 -1.57 0.24 -6.14
CA LYS A 399 -2.35 -0.26 -7.27
C LYS A 399 -3.86 -0.31 -7.03
N VAL A 400 -4.38 0.48 -6.10
CA VAL A 400 -5.82 0.65 -5.86
C VAL A 400 -6.33 1.81 -6.72
N ARG A 401 -6.47 1.55 -8.01
CA ARG A 401 -6.72 2.58 -9.04
C ARG A 401 -7.99 3.40 -8.82
N PHE A 402 -9.05 2.78 -8.31
CA PHE A 402 -10.32 3.47 -8.08
C PHE A 402 -10.17 4.61 -7.07
N VAL A 403 -9.64 4.31 -5.87
CA VAL A 403 -9.47 5.31 -4.80
C VAL A 403 -8.45 6.37 -5.22
N SER A 404 -7.35 5.95 -5.87
CA SER A 404 -6.35 6.88 -6.42
C SER A 404 -6.96 7.87 -7.40
N ALA A 405 -7.76 7.39 -8.37
CA ALA A 405 -8.39 8.25 -9.37
C ALA A 405 -9.41 9.22 -8.76
N GLN A 406 -10.21 8.75 -7.80
CA GLN A 406 -11.20 9.58 -7.10
C GLN A 406 -10.54 10.67 -6.25
N ALA A 407 -9.53 10.32 -5.46
CA ALA A 407 -8.79 11.27 -4.65
C ALA A 407 -8.05 12.30 -5.53
N ALA A 408 -7.40 11.85 -6.61
CA ALA A 408 -6.76 12.74 -7.58
C ALA A 408 -7.75 13.71 -8.23
N TRP A 409 -8.93 13.21 -8.60
CA TRP A 409 -9.97 14.08 -9.15
C TRP A 409 -10.38 15.18 -8.17
N ILE A 410 -10.67 14.83 -6.91
CA ILE A 410 -11.03 15.83 -5.88
C ILE A 410 -9.89 16.84 -5.70
N SER A 411 -8.65 16.37 -5.62
CA SER A 411 -7.48 17.24 -5.47
C SER A 411 -7.38 18.27 -6.61
N TYR A 412 -7.52 17.83 -7.86
CA TYR A 412 -7.42 18.75 -9.01
C TYR A 412 -8.63 19.68 -9.14
N ASP A 413 -9.84 19.22 -8.78
CA ASP A 413 -11.02 20.08 -8.71
C ASP A 413 -10.82 21.22 -7.69
N LEU A 414 -10.26 20.92 -6.51
CA LEU A 414 -9.93 21.91 -5.50
C LEU A 414 -8.84 22.86 -5.98
N LEU A 415 -7.81 22.36 -6.64
CA LEU A 415 -6.74 23.17 -7.20
C LEU A 415 -7.27 24.18 -8.23
N LEU A 416 -8.22 23.77 -9.07
CA LEU A 416 -8.84 24.63 -10.07
C LEU A 416 -9.73 25.75 -9.49
N LYS A 417 -10.18 25.60 -8.24
CA LYS A 417 -10.92 26.66 -7.49
C LYS A 417 -10.00 27.76 -6.99
N ARG A 418 -8.68 27.59 -7.00
CA ARG A 418 -7.71 28.61 -6.63
C ARG A 418 -7.60 29.65 -7.73
N THR A 419 -7.49 30.93 -7.32
CA THR A 419 -7.39 32.08 -8.24
C THR A 419 -5.95 32.50 -8.54
N ASP A 420 -4.99 31.96 -7.80
CA ASP A 420 -3.57 32.30 -7.85
C ASP A 420 -2.74 31.40 -8.81
N LEU A 421 -3.39 30.47 -9.52
CA LEU A 421 -2.70 29.58 -10.45
C LEU A 421 -2.23 30.30 -11.71
N SER A 422 -0.97 30.08 -12.07
CA SER A 422 -0.46 30.45 -13.38
C SER A 422 -1.20 29.66 -14.49
N PRO A 423 -1.29 30.18 -15.72
CA PRO A 423 -1.86 29.46 -16.83
C PRO A 423 -1.25 28.08 -17.08
N PHE A 424 0.07 27.93 -16.82
CA PHE A 424 0.77 26.67 -16.94
C PHE A 424 0.29 25.65 -15.88
N GLU A 425 0.22 26.09 -14.62
CA GLU A 425 -0.26 25.24 -13.52
C GLU A 425 -1.72 24.86 -13.71
N ARG A 426 -2.55 25.79 -14.20
CA ARG A 426 -3.94 25.51 -14.52
C ARG A 426 -4.05 24.46 -15.65
N ALA A 427 -3.28 24.61 -16.74
CA ALA A 427 -3.25 23.65 -17.83
C ALA A 427 -2.78 22.26 -17.37
N ARG A 428 -1.76 22.23 -16.50
CA ARG A 428 -1.25 21.00 -15.88
C ARG A 428 -2.34 20.32 -15.03
N SER A 429 -3.06 21.07 -14.23
CA SER A 429 -4.13 20.55 -13.36
C SER A 429 -5.31 20.00 -14.17
N LEU A 430 -5.74 20.69 -15.23
CA LEU A 430 -6.76 20.22 -16.16
C LEU A 430 -6.37 18.91 -16.84
N ASN A 431 -5.10 18.80 -17.25
CA ASN A 431 -4.60 17.58 -17.87
C ASN A 431 -4.58 16.37 -16.90
N PHE A 432 -4.23 16.59 -15.63
CA PHE A 432 -4.28 15.55 -14.62
C PHE A 432 -5.72 15.20 -14.23
N LEU A 433 -6.59 16.19 -14.14
CA LEU A 433 -8.01 15.96 -13.90
C LEU A 433 -8.62 15.10 -15.01
N PHE A 434 -8.31 15.40 -16.28
CA PHE A 434 -8.69 14.54 -17.41
C PHE A 434 -8.26 13.09 -17.21
N TYR A 435 -6.99 12.88 -16.86
CA TYR A 435 -6.46 11.52 -16.64
C TYR A 435 -7.17 10.79 -15.50
N SER A 436 -7.46 11.50 -14.40
CA SER A 436 -8.21 10.95 -13.27
C SER A 436 -9.63 10.56 -13.67
N VAL A 437 -10.33 11.41 -14.43
CA VAL A 437 -11.68 11.10 -14.98
C VAL A 437 -11.65 9.89 -15.89
N LEU A 438 -10.64 9.79 -16.77
CA LEU A 438 -10.51 8.67 -17.72
C LEU A 438 -10.36 7.31 -17.01
N ASN A 439 -9.64 7.28 -15.90
CA ASN A 439 -9.36 6.07 -15.13
C ASN A 439 -10.42 5.77 -14.05
N PHE A 440 -11.36 6.69 -13.82
CA PHE A 440 -12.41 6.51 -12.83
C PHE A 440 -13.44 5.47 -13.32
N THR A 441 -13.62 4.40 -12.55
CA THR A 441 -14.52 3.29 -12.88
C THR A 441 -15.77 3.24 -11.99
N GLY A 442 -15.97 4.23 -11.11
CA GLY A 442 -17.08 4.30 -10.15
C GLY A 442 -18.38 4.83 -10.75
N GLU A 443 -19.48 4.64 -10.01
CA GLU A 443 -20.78 5.14 -10.35
C GLU A 443 -20.78 6.66 -10.46
N ARG A 444 -21.25 7.16 -11.60
CA ARG A 444 -21.62 8.53 -11.97
C ARG A 444 -20.95 9.67 -11.17
N MET A 445 -19.88 10.15 -11.71
CA MET A 445 -19.65 11.59 -11.67
C MET A 445 -20.79 12.23 -12.47
N ASP A 446 -21.37 13.32 -11.98
CA ASP A 446 -22.36 14.09 -12.74
C ASP A 446 -21.77 14.42 -14.12
N GLU A 447 -22.15 13.64 -15.11
CA GLU A 447 -21.56 13.64 -16.47
C GLU A 447 -21.78 14.98 -17.19
N GLU A 448 -22.74 15.79 -16.74
CA GLU A 448 -23.06 17.09 -17.37
C GLU A 448 -22.03 18.19 -17.07
N ALA A 449 -21.30 18.14 -15.94
CA ALA A 449 -20.39 19.21 -15.52
C ALA A 449 -18.98 19.09 -16.09
N LEU A 450 -18.49 17.89 -16.45
CA LEU A 450 -17.10 17.65 -16.83
C LEU A 450 -16.99 16.76 -18.08
N SER A 451 -17.12 17.38 -19.27
CA SER A 451 -16.71 16.71 -20.50
C SER A 451 -15.19 16.53 -20.52
N PRO A 452 -14.65 15.28 -20.50
CA PRO A 452 -13.20 15.05 -20.53
C PRO A 452 -12.50 15.77 -21.68
N LEU A 453 -13.15 15.84 -22.84
CA LEU A 453 -12.63 16.54 -24.00
C LEU A 453 -12.49 18.05 -23.77
N ASN A 454 -13.41 18.65 -23.02
CA ASN A 454 -13.36 20.09 -22.73
C ASN A 454 -12.20 20.44 -21.79
N LEU A 455 -11.88 19.56 -20.83
CA LEU A 455 -10.69 19.72 -19.98
C LEU A 455 -9.41 19.79 -20.81
N LEU A 456 -9.26 18.91 -21.80
CA LEU A 456 -8.10 18.90 -22.68
C LEU A 456 -8.06 20.15 -23.59
N LYS A 457 -9.21 20.57 -24.15
CA LYS A 457 -9.30 21.78 -24.97
C LYS A 457 -8.93 23.04 -24.18
N GLU A 458 -9.40 23.17 -22.94
CA GLU A 458 -9.03 24.28 -22.06
C GLU A 458 -7.53 24.26 -21.73
N ALA A 459 -7.00 23.08 -21.36
CA ALA A 459 -5.59 22.93 -21.08
C ALA A 459 -4.69 23.29 -22.27
N ASP A 460 -5.07 22.84 -23.45
CA ASP A 460 -4.36 23.10 -24.70
C ASP A 460 -4.38 24.58 -25.06
N ALA A 461 -5.56 25.22 -24.99
CA ALA A 461 -5.73 26.65 -25.27
C ALA A 461 -4.94 27.54 -24.30
N LEU A 462 -4.80 27.13 -23.05
CA LEU A 462 -3.96 27.85 -22.06
C LEU A 462 -2.49 27.82 -22.44
N LEU A 463 -1.97 26.68 -22.94
CA LEU A 463 -0.58 26.57 -23.37
C LEU A 463 -0.33 27.27 -24.72
N GLU A 464 -1.30 27.25 -25.65
CA GLU A 464 -1.17 27.93 -26.96
C GLU A 464 -1.09 29.45 -26.85
N LYS A 465 -1.65 30.02 -25.77
CA LYS A 465 -1.57 31.47 -25.49
C LYS A 465 -0.23 31.87 -24.86
N GLN A 466 0.60 30.93 -24.47
CA GLN A 466 1.90 31.19 -23.86
C GLN A 466 3.02 31.03 -24.89
N ALA A 467 3.99 31.94 -24.85
CA ALA A 467 5.25 31.73 -25.56
C ALA A 467 6.03 30.58 -24.91
N GLU A 468 6.73 29.75 -25.70
CA GLU A 468 7.63 28.76 -25.15
C GLU A 468 8.71 29.45 -24.28
N PRO A 469 8.96 28.95 -23.06
CA PRO A 469 9.97 29.54 -22.17
C PRO A 469 11.37 29.49 -22.78
N GLU A 470 12.17 30.52 -22.53
CA GLU A 470 13.60 30.57 -23.00
C GLU A 470 14.48 29.70 -22.08
N ALA A 471 14.19 29.60 -20.79
CA ALA A 471 14.94 28.79 -19.85
C ALA A 471 14.80 27.30 -20.15
N GLU A 472 15.91 26.60 -20.33
CA GLU A 472 15.96 25.20 -20.78
C GLU A 472 15.06 24.27 -19.89
N ARG A 473 15.13 24.44 -18.57
CA ARG A 473 14.33 23.63 -17.61
C ARG A 473 12.83 23.85 -17.78
N GLU A 474 12.41 25.09 -17.92
CA GLU A 474 11.01 25.44 -18.11
C GLU A 474 10.50 25.01 -19.48
N LEU A 475 11.32 25.15 -20.52
CA LEU A 475 11.02 24.66 -21.87
C LEU A 475 10.78 23.16 -21.89
N ILE A 476 11.61 22.37 -21.19
CA ILE A 476 11.43 20.92 -21.06
C ILE A 476 10.11 20.61 -20.39
N GLN A 477 9.78 21.31 -19.30
CA GLN A 477 8.50 21.12 -18.56
C GLN A 477 7.30 21.50 -19.45
N PHE A 478 7.37 22.62 -20.15
CA PHE A 478 6.34 23.08 -21.06
C PHE A 478 6.06 22.07 -22.18
N ARG A 479 7.12 21.63 -22.89
CA ARG A 479 7.02 20.65 -23.97
C ARG A 479 6.56 19.28 -23.48
N SER A 480 7.00 18.85 -22.28
CA SER A 480 6.53 17.63 -21.65
C SER A 480 5.03 17.68 -21.36
N LEU A 481 4.53 18.80 -20.83
CA LEU A 481 3.10 18.98 -20.58
C LEU A 481 2.29 19.03 -21.90
N LYS A 482 2.74 19.78 -22.90
CA LYS A 482 2.10 19.82 -24.23
C LYS A 482 2.03 18.41 -24.84
N GLY A 483 3.12 17.66 -24.80
CA GLY A 483 3.16 16.28 -25.26
C GLY A 483 2.20 15.36 -24.51
N LYS A 484 2.05 15.54 -23.20
CA LYS A 484 1.05 14.79 -22.40
C LYS A 484 -0.38 15.12 -22.78
N ILE A 485 -0.72 16.41 -22.96
CA ILE A 485 -2.05 16.85 -23.39
C ILE A 485 -2.39 16.23 -24.75
N LEU A 486 -1.48 16.31 -25.70
CA LEU A 486 -1.65 15.73 -27.04
C LEU A 486 -1.81 14.19 -26.99
N SER A 487 -1.03 13.51 -26.14
CA SER A 487 -1.18 12.07 -25.93
C SER A 487 -2.55 11.73 -25.30
N ASN A 488 -3.05 12.57 -24.42
CA ASN A 488 -4.35 12.39 -23.78
C ASN A 488 -5.53 12.61 -24.75
N TYR A 489 -5.40 13.46 -25.75
CA TYR A 489 -6.37 13.47 -26.87
C TYR A 489 -6.44 12.10 -27.54
N GLY A 490 -5.31 11.48 -27.84
CA GLY A 490 -5.28 10.12 -28.38
C GLY A 490 -5.95 9.11 -27.46
N ALA A 491 -5.65 9.16 -26.16
CA ALA A 491 -6.28 8.31 -25.16
C ALA A 491 -7.80 8.53 -25.06
N PHE A 492 -8.29 9.76 -25.20
CA PHE A 492 -9.72 10.04 -25.27
C PHE A 492 -10.38 9.31 -26.43
N TYR A 493 -9.81 9.37 -27.65
CA TYR A 493 -10.38 8.74 -28.85
C TYR A 493 -10.37 7.20 -28.80
N THR A 494 -9.55 6.59 -27.94
CA THR A 494 -9.55 5.14 -27.70
C THR A 494 -10.38 4.71 -26.50
N SER A 495 -10.91 5.67 -25.72
CA SER A 495 -11.64 5.41 -24.47
C SER A 495 -13.13 5.17 -24.68
N LYS A 496 -13.79 4.69 -23.61
CA LYS A 496 -15.26 4.55 -23.53
C LYS A 496 -16.03 5.88 -23.76
N TYR A 497 -15.40 7.01 -23.50
CA TYR A 497 -16.01 8.35 -23.65
C TYR A 497 -16.16 8.80 -25.09
N CYS A 498 -15.44 8.18 -26.02
CA CYS A 498 -15.59 8.40 -27.46
C CYS A 498 -16.70 7.54 -28.08
N GLY A 499 -17.32 6.62 -27.32
CA GLY A 499 -18.26 5.63 -27.81
C GLY A 499 -17.55 4.47 -28.51
N LYS A 500 -17.28 4.59 -29.81
CA LYS A 500 -16.47 3.61 -30.55
C LYS A 500 -15.01 4.08 -30.63
N PRO A 501 -14.01 3.23 -30.38
CA PRO A 501 -12.60 3.61 -30.52
C PRO A 501 -12.27 4.11 -31.92
N ALA A 502 -11.67 5.31 -32.01
CA ALA A 502 -11.29 5.98 -33.25
C ALA A 502 -9.75 6.00 -33.38
N TYR A 503 -9.15 4.85 -33.66
CA TYR A 503 -7.68 4.68 -33.70
C TYR A 503 -6.96 5.54 -34.74
N GLU A 504 -7.59 5.91 -35.85
CA GLU A 504 -6.98 6.86 -36.81
C GLU A 504 -6.84 8.26 -36.22
N GLU A 505 -7.85 8.73 -35.50
CA GLU A 505 -7.74 10.03 -34.80
C GLU A 505 -6.75 9.94 -33.63
N ALA A 506 -6.78 8.86 -32.85
CA ALA A 506 -5.80 8.63 -31.78
C ALA A 506 -4.37 8.66 -32.31
N LEU A 507 -4.10 7.97 -33.42
CA LEU A 507 -2.79 7.92 -34.07
C LEU A 507 -2.28 9.31 -34.47
N LYS A 508 -3.17 10.18 -35.00
CA LYS A 508 -2.78 11.57 -35.34
C LYS A 508 -2.27 12.31 -34.10
N TRP A 509 -3.00 12.21 -33.00
CA TRP A 509 -2.63 12.89 -31.76
C TRP A 509 -1.40 12.31 -31.09
N HIS A 510 -1.25 10.98 -31.06
CA HIS A 510 -0.08 10.32 -30.51
C HIS A 510 1.19 10.65 -31.31
N ARG A 511 1.10 10.80 -32.65
CA ARG A 511 2.22 11.27 -33.48
C ARG A 511 2.61 12.70 -33.17
N LYS A 512 1.62 13.62 -33.07
CA LYS A 512 1.88 14.99 -32.64
C LYS A 512 2.54 15.05 -31.25
N ALA A 513 2.07 14.22 -30.32
CA ALA A 513 2.65 14.13 -28.98
C ALA A 513 4.13 13.74 -29.04
N LEU A 514 4.51 12.79 -29.90
CA LEU A 514 5.91 12.35 -30.06
C LEU A 514 6.82 13.48 -30.58
N GLU A 515 6.32 14.40 -31.40
CA GLU A 515 7.08 15.55 -31.91
C GLU A 515 7.47 16.54 -30.80
N TYR A 516 6.63 16.68 -29.76
CA TYR A 516 6.90 17.51 -28.59
C TYR A 516 7.74 16.82 -27.50
N ARG A 517 7.80 15.47 -27.54
CA ARG A 517 8.57 14.71 -26.55
C ARG A 517 10.04 14.69 -26.92
N GLU A 518 10.80 15.51 -26.22
CA GLU A 518 12.23 15.70 -26.41
C GLU A 518 13.04 14.44 -26.08
N LYS A 519 14.15 14.26 -26.77
CA LYS A 519 15.16 13.23 -26.48
C LYS A 519 15.66 13.27 -25.02
N LYS A 520 15.46 14.38 -24.32
CA LYS A 520 15.81 14.59 -22.90
C LYS A 520 14.79 14.03 -21.90
N ASP A 521 13.59 13.61 -22.34
CA ASP A 521 12.64 12.86 -21.54
C ASP A 521 12.38 11.47 -22.17
N PRO A 522 13.38 10.57 -22.05
CA PRO A 522 13.32 9.28 -22.73
C PRO A 522 12.12 8.43 -22.32
N LYS A 523 11.63 8.56 -21.07
CA LYS A 523 10.46 7.84 -20.57
C LYS A 523 9.20 8.22 -21.38
N SER A 524 8.97 9.50 -21.58
CA SER A 524 7.83 9.97 -22.35
C SER A 524 7.93 9.60 -23.84
N VAL A 525 9.13 9.54 -24.39
CA VAL A 525 9.35 9.10 -25.78
C VAL A 525 8.94 7.64 -25.96
N ILE A 526 9.39 6.74 -25.09
CA ILE A 526 9.03 5.32 -25.20
C ILE A 526 7.53 5.08 -24.98
N GLU A 527 6.90 5.84 -24.09
CA GLU A 527 5.43 5.79 -23.92
C GLU A 527 4.70 6.19 -25.22
N SER A 528 5.15 7.23 -25.94
CA SER A 528 4.56 7.61 -27.22
C SER A 528 4.77 6.55 -28.29
N ILE A 529 5.97 5.98 -28.37
CA ILE A 529 6.26 4.89 -29.31
C ILE A 529 5.33 3.70 -29.03
N ARG A 530 5.11 3.35 -27.78
CA ARG A 530 4.21 2.27 -27.33
C ARG A 530 2.76 2.52 -27.74
N THR A 531 2.25 3.74 -27.53
CA THR A 531 0.86 4.08 -27.91
C THR A 531 0.67 4.06 -29.43
N ILE A 532 1.62 4.58 -30.20
CA ILE A 532 1.58 4.55 -31.66
C ILE A 532 1.64 3.10 -32.20
N LEU A 533 2.45 2.26 -31.59
CA LEU A 533 2.49 0.82 -31.91
C LEU A 533 1.10 0.19 -31.69
N SER A 534 0.47 0.45 -30.55
CA SER A 534 -0.85 -0.05 -30.21
C SER A 534 -1.91 0.42 -31.21
N ASP A 535 -1.87 1.71 -31.61
CA ASP A 535 -2.82 2.25 -32.61
C ASP A 535 -2.67 1.54 -33.96
N TYR A 536 -1.47 1.36 -34.45
CA TYR A 536 -1.23 0.63 -35.71
C TYR A 536 -1.68 -0.82 -35.64
N TYR A 537 -1.46 -1.49 -34.51
CA TYR A 537 -1.92 -2.84 -34.28
C TYR A 537 -3.45 -2.94 -34.38
N HIS A 538 -4.18 -2.05 -33.71
CA HIS A 538 -5.64 -2.03 -33.75
C HIS A 538 -6.23 -1.58 -35.09
N LEU A 539 -5.45 -0.86 -35.89
CA LEU A 539 -5.81 -0.50 -37.29
C LEU A 539 -5.56 -1.63 -38.29
N GLY A 540 -5.08 -2.79 -37.84
CA GLY A 540 -4.73 -3.90 -38.74
C GLY A 540 -3.55 -3.57 -39.66
N ARG A 541 -2.57 -2.78 -39.18
CA ARG A 541 -1.35 -2.39 -39.93
C ARG A 541 -0.12 -2.98 -39.27
N PRO A 542 0.03 -4.33 -39.25
CA PRO A 542 1.06 -5.01 -38.46
C PRO A 542 2.48 -4.62 -38.86
N GLU A 543 2.77 -4.37 -40.15
CA GLU A 543 4.09 -3.93 -40.60
C GLU A 543 4.50 -2.58 -39.97
N LYS A 544 3.57 -1.62 -39.89
CA LYS A 544 3.84 -0.32 -39.27
C LYS A 544 3.97 -0.44 -37.78
N ALA A 545 3.15 -1.27 -37.13
CA ALA A 545 3.24 -1.57 -35.71
C ALA A 545 4.62 -2.18 -35.39
N TYR A 546 5.05 -3.15 -36.17
CA TYR A 546 6.35 -3.79 -36.02
C TYR A 546 7.52 -2.82 -36.19
N LEU A 547 7.48 -1.90 -37.16
CA LEU A 547 8.50 -0.88 -37.31
C LEU A 547 8.61 0.03 -36.08
N PHE A 548 7.48 0.40 -35.47
CA PHE A 548 7.49 1.15 -34.20
C PHE A 548 7.96 0.31 -33.03
N TYR A 549 7.68 -0.98 -33.02
CA TYR A 549 8.26 -1.91 -32.06
C TYR A 549 9.78 -1.94 -32.11
N LEU A 550 10.37 -2.14 -33.31
CA LEU A 550 11.80 -2.12 -33.51
C LEU A 550 12.44 -0.77 -33.13
N LYS A 551 11.76 0.34 -33.47
CA LYS A 551 12.19 1.69 -33.07
C LYS A 551 12.29 1.84 -31.56
N GLY A 552 11.31 1.33 -30.82
CA GLY A 552 11.33 1.39 -29.36
C GLY A 552 12.38 0.49 -28.73
N LEU A 553 12.60 -0.72 -29.25
CA LEU A 553 13.70 -1.59 -28.79
C LEU A 553 15.07 -0.92 -29.00
N THR A 554 15.30 -0.32 -30.15
CA THR A 554 16.52 0.43 -30.44
C THR A 554 16.71 1.60 -29.49
N PHE A 555 15.61 2.32 -29.19
CA PHE A 555 15.61 3.42 -28.24
C PHE A 555 15.92 2.95 -26.81
N LEU A 556 15.27 1.88 -26.33
CA LEU A 556 15.51 1.29 -25.01
C LEU A 556 16.95 0.77 -24.84
N ASN A 557 17.52 0.19 -25.88
CA ASN A 557 18.91 -0.28 -25.84
C ASN A 557 19.92 0.88 -25.73
N GLY A 558 19.56 2.07 -26.22
CA GLY A 558 20.38 3.29 -26.07
C GLY A 558 20.20 3.99 -24.71
N HIS A 559 19.22 3.59 -23.88
CA HIS A 559 18.86 4.22 -22.63
C HIS A 559 18.70 3.19 -21.49
N THR A 560 19.83 2.59 -21.10
CA THR A 560 19.88 1.50 -20.11
C THR A 560 19.39 1.89 -18.71
N GLU A 561 19.45 3.17 -18.37
CA GLU A 561 18.91 3.73 -17.12
C GLU A 561 17.38 3.59 -17.03
N ILE A 562 16.66 3.73 -18.16
CA ILE A 562 15.21 3.53 -18.21
C ILE A 562 14.89 2.05 -18.09
N LYS A 563 15.70 1.23 -18.74
CA LYS A 563 15.54 -0.22 -18.76
C LYS A 563 15.62 -0.84 -17.37
N ARG A 564 16.48 -0.29 -16.49
CA ARG A 564 16.65 -0.78 -15.10
C ARG A 564 15.58 -0.31 -14.11
N GLY A 565 14.91 0.78 -14.40
CA GLY A 565 13.96 1.43 -13.47
C GLY A 565 12.49 1.12 -13.69
N MET A 566 12.10 0.39 -14.74
CA MET A 566 10.70 0.20 -15.14
C MET A 566 10.47 -1.21 -15.70
N ASP A 567 9.32 -1.80 -15.34
CA ASP A 567 8.76 -3.01 -15.99
C ASP A 567 8.31 -2.74 -17.47
N LEU A 568 8.75 -1.62 -18.05
CA LEU A 568 8.44 -1.21 -19.43
C LEU A 568 8.92 -2.23 -20.46
N ASP A 569 9.97 -2.96 -20.17
CA ASP A 569 10.52 -3.95 -21.10
C ASP A 569 9.51 -5.09 -21.34
N ILE A 570 8.88 -5.60 -20.28
CA ILE A 570 7.94 -6.74 -20.38
C ILE A 570 6.68 -6.32 -21.14
N ASP A 571 6.07 -5.22 -20.73
CA ASP A 571 4.83 -4.70 -21.36
C ASP A 571 5.09 -4.28 -22.82
N TYR A 572 6.27 -3.74 -23.11
CA TYR A 572 6.64 -3.32 -24.45
C TYR A 572 6.84 -4.53 -25.37
N VAL A 573 7.60 -5.53 -24.94
CA VAL A 573 7.85 -6.77 -25.70
C VAL A 573 6.53 -7.55 -25.87
N GLU A 574 5.72 -7.66 -24.82
CA GLU A 574 4.42 -8.31 -24.89
C GLU A 574 3.49 -7.67 -25.95
N ARG A 575 3.50 -6.33 -26.06
CA ARG A 575 2.73 -5.62 -27.10
C ARG A 575 3.29 -5.82 -28.50
N GLY A 576 4.62 -5.81 -28.64
CA GLY A 576 5.31 -6.06 -29.92
C GLY A 576 5.03 -7.44 -30.49
N LEU A 577 5.00 -8.45 -29.61
CA LEU A 577 4.70 -9.83 -29.94
C LEU A 577 3.36 -10.01 -30.70
N GLY A 578 2.36 -9.18 -30.40
CA GLY A 578 1.09 -9.19 -31.14
C GLY A 578 1.25 -8.89 -32.63
N SER A 579 2.10 -7.91 -32.97
CA SER A 579 2.38 -7.54 -34.37
C SER A 579 3.23 -8.63 -35.08
N GLU A 580 4.15 -9.24 -34.39
CA GLU A 580 4.97 -10.33 -34.91
C GLU A 580 4.15 -11.58 -35.20
N ILE A 581 3.19 -11.93 -34.32
CA ILE A 581 2.25 -13.02 -34.55
C ILE A 581 1.45 -12.79 -35.83
N GLN A 582 0.97 -11.55 -36.07
CA GLN A 582 0.23 -11.24 -37.30
C GLN A 582 1.13 -11.40 -38.55
N LEU A 583 2.33 -10.86 -38.54
CA LEU A 583 3.27 -10.98 -39.65
C LEU A 583 3.72 -12.40 -39.89
N TYR A 584 3.93 -13.18 -38.83
CA TYR A 584 4.19 -14.61 -38.93
C TYR A 584 3.05 -15.36 -39.63
N LYS A 585 1.81 -15.10 -39.22
CA LYS A 585 0.62 -15.70 -39.84
C LYS A 585 0.48 -15.34 -41.32
N GLU A 586 0.74 -14.07 -41.68
CA GLU A 586 0.72 -13.61 -43.08
C GLU A 586 1.80 -14.29 -43.95
N HIS A 587 2.96 -14.55 -43.40
CA HIS A 587 4.09 -15.11 -44.14
C HIS A 587 4.29 -16.63 -43.95
N PHE A 588 3.43 -17.28 -43.17
CA PHE A 588 3.57 -18.68 -42.75
C PHE A 588 3.84 -19.66 -43.92
N ARG A 589 3.21 -19.46 -45.08
CA ARG A 589 3.39 -20.28 -46.25
C ARG A 589 4.73 -20.05 -46.99
N ASN A 590 5.49 -19.06 -46.57
CA ASN A 590 6.84 -18.79 -47.07
C ASN A 590 7.85 -18.92 -45.92
N PRO A 591 8.52 -20.07 -45.78
CA PRO A 591 9.42 -20.35 -44.65
C PRO A 591 10.53 -19.31 -44.48
N GLU A 592 11.14 -18.85 -45.60
CA GLU A 592 12.22 -17.84 -45.55
C GLU A 592 11.77 -16.50 -44.92
N LYS A 593 10.49 -16.15 -45.09
CA LYS A 593 9.91 -14.94 -44.51
C LYS A 593 9.34 -15.16 -43.12
N ALA A 594 8.85 -16.35 -42.78
CA ALA A 594 8.25 -16.70 -41.51
C ALA A 594 9.29 -17.01 -40.43
N GLU A 595 10.41 -17.66 -40.79
CA GLU A 595 11.44 -18.10 -39.85
C GLU A 595 12.04 -16.98 -39.00
N PRO A 596 12.35 -15.77 -39.54
CA PRO A 596 12.84 -14.68 -38.70
C PRO A 596 11.89 -14.25 -37.59
N PHE A 597 10.56 -14.31 -37.83
CA PHE A 597 9.55 -13.99 -36.82
C PHE A 597 9.42 -15.09 -35.77
N SER A 598 9.39 -16.37 -36.19
CA SER A 598 9.30 -17.49 -35.26
C SER A 598 10.52 -17.59 -34.33
N ALA A 599 11.72 -17.38 -34.86
CA ALA A 599 12.95 -17.35 -34.07
C ALA A 599 12.91 -16.25 -33.01
N ARG A 600 12.53 -15.04 -33.41
CA ARG A 600 12.46 -13.89 -32.50
C ARG A 600 11.36 -14.05 -31.47
N MET A 601 10.15 -14.48 -31.86
CA MET A 601 9.06 -14.75 -30.92
C MET A 601 9.44 -15.80 -29.89
N THR A 602 10.28 -16.78 -30.23
CA THR A 602 10.78 -17.76 -29.27
C THR A 602 11.52 -17.06 -28.12
N ASP A 603 12.47 -16.16 -28.45
CA ASP A 603 13.25 -15.41 -27.46
C ASP A 603 12.37 -14.45 -26.64
N GLU A 604 11.40 -13.80 -27.28
CA GLU A 604 10.52 -12.83 -26.64
C GLU A 604 9.49 -13.46 -25.71
N ILE A 605 8.91 -14.59 -26.10
CA ILE A 605 8.00 -15.39 -25.25
C ILE A 605 8.73 -15.86 -24.00
N ASP A 606 9.95 -16.41 -24.17
CA ASP A 606 10.77 -16.84 -23.03
C ASP A 606 11.15 -15.67 -22.15
N PHE A 607 11.53 -14.54 -22.72
CA PHE A 607 11.83 -13.31 -21.96
C PHE A 607 10.64 -12.84 -21.14
N VAL A 608 9.45 -12.66 -21.74
CA VAL A 608 8.25 -12.20 -21.04
C VAL A 608 7.86 -13.17 -19.93
N TYR A 609 7.86 -14.46 -20.19
CA TYR A 609 7.56 -15.51 -19.22
C TYR A 609 8.53 -15.48 -18.05
N THR A 610 9.83 -15.49 -18.33
CA THR A 610 10.90 -15.51 -17.32
C THR A 610 10.84 -14.24 -16.44
N GLN A 611 10.66 -13.06 -17.03
CA GLN A 611 10.57 -11.82 -16.26
C GLN A 611 9.31 -11.78 -15.39
N ALA A 612 8.14 -12.21 -15.92
CA ALA A 612 6.87 -12.22 -15.20
C ALA A 612 6.79 -13.28 -14.08
N THR A 613 7.70 -14.26 -14.06
CA THR A 613 7.73 -15.38 -13.09
C THR A 613 8.88 -15.30 -12.09
N ARG A 614 9.73 -14.28 -12.12
CA ARG A 614 10.91 -14.16 -11.23
C ARG A 614 10.55 -14.35 -9.76
N PRO A 615 11.37 -15.09 -8.97
CA PRO A 615 11.08 -15.40 -7.56
C PRO A 615 10.96 -14.18 -6.65
N ASN A 616 11.71 -13.11 -6.95
CA ASN A 616 11.77 -11.88 -6.15
C ASN A 616 10.89 -10.75 -6.71
N GLY A 617 10.14 -10.99 -7.80
CA GLY A 617 9.16 -10.07 -8.38
C GLY A 617 7.74 -10.43 -7.95
N ARG A 618 6.84 -9.43 -7.80
CA ARG A 618 5.41 -9.73 -7.82
C ARG A 618 5.13 -10.42 -9.16
N LYS A 619 4.62 -11.67 -9.12
CA LYS A 619 4.17 -12.35 -10.34
C LYS A 619 3.27 -11.41 -11.10
N ASP A 620 3.69 -10.95 -12.26
CA ASP A 620 2.87 -10.07 -13.09
C ASP A 620 1.79 -10.90 -13.79
N LYS A 621 0.71 -11.13 -13.02
CA LYS A 621 -0.43 -11.91 -13.52
C LYS A 621 -1.06 -11.31 -14.77
N ASN A 622 -0.96 -9.99 -14.97
CA ASN A 622 -1.54 -9.35 -16.14
C ASN A 622 -0.74 -9.65 -17.39
N ASN A 623 0.58 -9.51 -17.34
CA ASN A 623 1.45 -9.88 -18.47
C ASN A 623 1.38 -11.37 -18.76
N LEU A 624 1.29 -12.24 -17.75
CA LEU A 624 1.07 -13.67 -17.96
C LEU A 624 -0.29 -13.99 -18.59
N ARG A 625 -1.37 -13.29 -18.20
CA ARG A 625 -2.70 -13.46 -18.83
C ARG A 625 -2.70 -13.01 -20.28
N ASN A 626 -2.08 -11.88 -20.57
CA ASN A 626 -1.96 -11.37 -21.93
C ASN A 626 -1.10 -12.29 -22.80
N LEU A 627 0.03 -12.76 -22.27
CA LEU A 627 0.87 -13.73 -22.95
C LEU A 627 0.10 -15.02 -23.22
N LYS A 628 -0.57 -15.58 -22.21
CA LYS A 628 -1.41 -16.77 -22.35
C LYS A 628 -2.44 -16.62 -23.46
N LYS A 629 -3.16 -15.48 -23.51
CA LYS A 629 -4.15 -15.21 -24.54
C LYS A 629 -3.53 -15.22 -25.93
N LYS A 630 -2.38 -14.57 -26.12
CA LYS A 630 -1.69 -14.56 -27.42
C LYS A 630 -1.19 -15.93 -27.83
N LEU A 631 -0.66 -16.70 -26.88
CA LEU A 631 -0.21 -18.07 -27.12
C LEU A 631 -1.39 -18.98 -27.47
N GLN A 632 -2.54 -18.82 -26.82
CA GLN A 632 -3.76 -19.56 -27.16
C GLN A 632 -4.21 -19.25 -28.59
N ASP A 633 -4.33 -17.95 -28.95
CA ASP A 633 -4.70 -17.53 -30.30
C ASP A 633 -3.72 -18.05 -31.38
N LEU A 634 -2.45 -18.14 -31.07
CA LEU A 634 -1.43 -18.68 -31.97
C LEU A 634 -1.47 -20.20 -32.06
N HIS A 635 -1.69 -20.88 -30.94
CA HIS A 635 -1.85 -22.33 -30.89
C HIS A 635 -3.07 -22.82 -31.68
N ASP A 636 -4.24 -22.21 -31.42
CA ASP A 636 -5.49 -22.54 -32.12
C ASP A 636 -5.33 -22.32 -33.64
N TRP A 637 -4.60 -21.25 -34.01
CA TRP A 637 -4.29 -21.00 -35.41
C TRP A 637 -3.34 -22.05 -36.01
N HIS A 638 -2.30 -22.52 -35.28
CA HIS A 638 -1.42 -23.59 -35.71
C HIS A 638 -2.19 -24.89 -35.94
N GLU A 639 -3.09 -25.23 -35.01
CA GLU A 639 -3.94 -26.41 -35.17
C GLU A 639 -4.84 -26.32 -36.44
N ALA A 640 -5.42 -25.15 -36.69
CA ALA A 640 -6.24 -24.91 -37.88
C ALA A 640 -5.44 -24.95 -39.19
N GLN A 641 -4.13 -24.73 -39.15
CA GLN A 641 -3.23 -24.84 -40.30
C GLN A 641 -2.52 -26.21 -40.39
N GLU A 642 -2.83 -27.16 -39.49
CA GLU A 642 -2.14 -28.45 -39.33
C GLU A 642 -0.61 -28.26 -39.21
N ALA A 643 -0.19 -27.17 -38.56
CA ALA A 643 1.21 -26.80 -38.42
C ALA A 643 1.94 -27.70 -37.42
N SER A 644 3.08 -28.24 -37.82
CA SER A 644 3.94 -29.07 -36.98
C SER A 644 5.38 -28.57 -36.99
N GLY A 645 6.14 -28.91 -35.95
CA GLY A 645 7.55 -28.56 -35.85
C GLY A 645 7.92 -27.82 -34.58
N LYS A 646 9.19 -27.41 -34.46
CA LYS A 646 9.78 -26.87 -33.23
C LYS A 646 9.04 -25.66 -32.67
N PHE A 647 8.59 -24.74 -33.51
CA PHE A 647 7.92 -23.51 -33.04
C PHE A 647 6.48 -23.74 -32.56
N PRO A 648 5.60 -24.47 -33.28
CA PRO A 648 4.31 -24.90 -32.72
C PRO A 648 4.40 -25.67 -31.41
N ASP A 649 5.36 -26.57 -31.26
CA ASP A 649 5.62 -27.33 -30.03
C ASP A 649 6.03 -26.42 -28.87
N PHE A 650 6.90 -25.44 -29.16
CA PHE A 650 7.33 -24.43 -28.20
C PHE A 650 6.15 -23.56 -27.72
N VAL A 651 5.27 -23.11 -28.63
CA VAL A 651 4.06 -22.34 -28.29
C VAL A 651 3.15 -23.12 -27.36
N LYS A 652 2.94 -24.41 -27.65
CA LYS A 652 2.13 -25.31 -26.81
C LYS A 652 2.72 -25.46 -25.41
N GLU A 653 4.04 -25.69 -25.31
CA GLU A 653 4.75 -25.81 -24.04
C GLU A 653 4.57 -24.56 -23.15
N TYR A 654 4.75 -23.36 -23.73
CA TYR A 654 4.63 -22.11 -22.97
C TYR A 654 3.19 -21.78 -22.61
N LEU A 655 2.22 -22.15 -23.46
CA LEU A 655 0.80 -22.04 -23.12
C LEU A 655 0.44 -22.89 -21.90
N GLU A 656 0.95 -24.13 -21.83
CA GLU A 656 0.77 -24.99 -20.65
C GLU A 656 1.45 -24.41 -19.40
N LYS A 657 2.67 -23.87 -19.53
CA LYS A 657 3.38 -23.20 -18.44
C LYS A 657 2.57 -22.00 -17.89
N CYS A 658 2.06 -21.13 -18.75
CA CYS A 658 1.23 -20.00 -18.38
C CYS A 658 -0.08 -20.45 -17.71
N SER A 659 -0.71 -21.50 -18.23
CA SER A 659 -1.98 -22.03 -17.72
C SER A 659 -1.89 -22.60 -16.30
N LYS A 660 -0.72 -23.04 -15.87
CA LYS A 660 -0.46 -23.50 -14.49
C LYS A 660 -0.29 -22.34 -13.49
N LEU A 661 -0.04 -21.12 -13.97
CA LEU A 661 0.29 -19.94 -13.13
C LEU A 661 -0.83 -18.92 -13.07
N VAL A 662 -1.73 -18.92 -14.01
CA VAL A 662 -2.85 -18.01 -14.23
C VAL A 662 -4.15 -18.80 -14.36
#